data_3a4d408c3e89c6e22964e16ec3633bfc
#
_entry.id   3a4d408c3e89c6e22964e16ec3633bfc
#
_cell.length_a   1.000
_cell.length_b   1.000
_cell.length_c   1.000
_cell.angle_alpha   90.00
_cell.angle_beta   90.00
_cell.angle_gamma   90.00
#
_symmetry.space_group_name_H-M   'P 1'
#
loop_
_entity.id
_entity.type
_entity.pdbx_description
1 polymer ?
#
loop_
_entity_poly.entity_id
_entity_poly.type
_entity_poly.pdbx_seq_one_letter_code
_entity_poly.pdbx_strand_id
1 'polypeptide(L)'
;MSALLSSARRSFLTHTLQSVGVLTIGFQLPSVHAQIPLATRSTLDVNEVDGYFSIHADGRITLYCGKVDLGQGIRIAIPQMAAEELGIDVAKIQMIDGDTALTPDQGPTAGSSGIMRGGVQIRQAAATARQALIAVAATQMNVPIDSLDAIDGEVRPIVGGKGIAFQNLIGNQQFKLKIDSKAKLRNPNTYRYVGKGLPRPDVPAKVTGTHVYMQDFSLPGMLHARVIRPQSVGSRIISVDESSIKRIGKARIVRIEDFLAVVAEDEWDAQRASVALKVQWSLEKNLLGHAGVKDWLRKGPFESTQTIMKKGDVQQGLSQSTQKIQASYYWPVQSHASMGPSCAVADLSDGQQAVVWSASQATHRLRGIIARLMGIPNDKVRVIYLDGAGCYGMNGHDDASLDAALISKAIGKPVRVQWTRQDENIWDPKGPPQLIDIEGGVSADGKIAAWKTVMFIPKATAQLPNIPLLGPQSAGIKQLMGISTGLISQNGNPPYSTPHVEVSANWHKDAPLRPSNIRAPGKIANCFAVESFTDELSHLAGVDPLEFRLQGMSDARGVEIIQRTAKLIGWKKRNTPVTKRSGTQLKGRGMAYMHYKGNETYVGVAMDVVVNTQTGVIQVKRLACAHDCGLIINPDGTQAQVEGNLLQTLSRTLHEEVKFDKSQVTSSNWATYPILTFPQVPEILIDLIDRPFEPPLGAGEAAATPIPAALANAVFDACGVRMRTAPFTPAQFKIDWSTI
;
A
#
# COMPACT_ATOMS: atom_id res chain seq x y z
N MET A 1 -37.12 32.92 12.58
CA MET A 1 -35.89 33.53 12.06
C MET A 1 -34.84 32.55 11.50
N SER A 2 -35.10 31.23 11.54
CA SER A 2 -34.15 30.18 11.04
C SER A 2 -34.43 29.67 9.60
N ALA A 3 -35.57 29.98 8.99
CA ALA A 3 -35.92 29.49 7.64
C ALA A 3 -35.47 30.42 6.50
N LEU A 4 -35.09 31.67 6.81
CA LEU A 4 -34.65 32.65 5.79
C LEU A 4 -33.15 32.61 5.47
N LEU A 5 -32.36 31.95 6.29
CA LEU A 5 -30.91 31.82 6.07
C LEU A 5 -30.53 30.64 5.14
N SER A 6 -31.45 29.71 4.85
CA SER A 6 -31.20 28.57 3.97
C SER A 6 -31.38 28.89 2.48
N SER A 7 -32.24 29.85 2.13
CA SER A 7 -32.49 30.22 0.73
C SER A 7 -31.40 31.15 0.17
N ALA A 8 -30.86 32.04 0.98
CA ALA A 8 -29.79 32.98 0.56
C ALA A 8 -28.47 32.24 0.31
N ARG A 9 -28.15 31.18 1.06
CA ARG A 9 -26.96 30.35 0.81
C ARG A 9 -27.08 29.52 -0.47
N ARG A 10 -28.27 29.02 -0.80
CA ARG A 10 -28.48 28.29 -2.07
C ARG A 10 -28.41 29.22 -3.28
N SER A 11 -28.93 30.44 -3.17
CA SER A 11 -28.87 31.44 -4.24
C SER A 11 -27.43 31.94 -4.49
N PHE A 12 -26.64 32.12 -3.42
CA PHE A 12 -25.25 32.53 -3.55
C PHE A 12 -24.40 31.46 -4.24
N LEU A 13 -24.60 30.18 -3.93
CA LEU A 13 -23.87 29.07 -4.57
C LEU A 13 -24.27 28.85 -6.05
N THR A 14 -25.53 29.12 -6.43
CA THR A 14 -25.98 28.99 -7.83
C THR A 14 -25.51 30.15 -8.74
N HIS A 15 -25.28 31.36 -8.21
CA HIS A 15 -24.83 32.51 -9.03
C HIS A 15 -23.30 32.58 -9.17
N THR A 16 -22.52 31.98 -8.26
CA THR A 16 -21.05 31.90 -8.39
C THR A 16 -20.60 30.80 -9.36
N LEU A 17 -21.44 29.82 -9.67
CA LEU A 17 -21.16 28.70 -10.58
C LEU A 17 -21.33 29.05 -12.08
N GLN A 18 -21.91 30.23 -12.39
CA GLN A 18 -22.14 30.62 -13.79
C GLN A 18 -21.01 31.45 -14.41
N SER A 19 -19.98 31.82 -13.66
CA SER A 19 -18.91 32.70 -14.17
C SER A 19 -17.50 32.08 -14.21
N VAL A 20 -17.35 30.82 -13.85
CA VAL A 20 -16.11 30.02 -14.03
C VAL A 20 -16.50 28.74 -14.71
N GLY A 21 -16.05 28.54 -15.95
CA GLY A 21 -16.22 27.27 -16.67
C GLY A 21 -15.48 26.13 -16.02
N VAL A 22 -15.98 25.67 -14.89
CA VAL A 22 -15.54 24.43 -14.25
C VAL A 22 -16.26 23.31 -14.94
N LEU A 23 -15.52 22.52 -15.69
CA LEU A 23 -15.97 21.22 -16.23
C LEU A 23 -16.33 20.32 -15.05
N THR A 24 -17.59 20.34 -14.63
CA THR A 24 -18.11 19.40 -13.65
C THR A 24 -18.22 18.06 -14.36
N ILE A 25 -17.24 17.19 -14.21
CA ILE A 25 -17.38 15.78 -14.56
C ILE A 25 -18.28 15.18 -13.48
N GLY A 26 -19.58 15.42 -13.59
CA GLY A 26 -20.59 14.74 -12.82
C GLY A 26 -20.64 13.31 -13.33
N PHE A 27 -20.28 12.33 -12.51
CA PHE A 27 -20.79 10.99 -12.67
C PHE A 27 -22.31 11.08 -12.50
N GLN A 28 -23.05 11.26 -13.58
CA GLN A 28 -24.49 10.95 -13.62
C GLN A 28 -24.57 9.43 -13.55
N LEU A 29 -24.67 8.90 -12.33
CA LEU A 29 -25.26 7.57 -12.15
C LEU A 29 -26.69 7.68 -12.68
N PRO A 30 -27.10 6.88 -13.65
CA PRO A 30 -28.47 6.89 -14.10
C PRO A 30 -29.36 6.53 -12.91
N SER A 31 -30.23 7.46 -12.53
CA SER A 31 -31.35 7.23 -11.60
C SER A 31 -32.35 6.32 -12.28
N VAL A 32 -32.14 5.03 -12.25
CA VAL A 32 -33.13 4.04 -12.69
C VAL A 32 -32.98 2.77 -11.86
N HIS A 33 -34.08 2.21 -11.47
CA HIS A 33 -34.30 0.83 -11.02
C HIS A 33 -33.93 -0.18 -12.13
N ALA A 34 -32.76 -0.08 -12.71
CA ALA A 34 -32.24 -1.04 -13.65
C ALA A 34 -31.25 -1.93 -12.88
N GLN A 35 -31.52 -3.22 -12.89
CA GLN A 35 -30.48 -4.21 -12.60
C GLN A 35 -29.19 -3.71 -13.24
N ILE A 36 -28.14 -3.46 -12.44
CA ILE A 36 -26.85 -3.00 -12.98
C ILE A 36 -26.39 -4.11 -13.91
N PRO A 37 -26.30 -3.87 -15.23
CA PRO A 37 -26.04 -4.96 -16.16
C PRO A 37 -24.73 -5.64 -15.80
N LEU A 38 -24.74 -6.96 -15.72
CA LEU A 38 -23.52 -7.77 -15.74
C LEU A 38 -22.82 -7.72 -17.11
N ALA A 39 -23.36 -6.90 -18.03
CA ALA A 39 -22.88 -6.76 -19.39
C ALA A 39 -21.40 -6.43 -19.39
N THR A 40 -20.63 -7.41 -19.80
CA THR A 40 -19.18 -7.30 -19.98
C THR A 40 -18.88 -6.65 -21.33
N ARG A 41 -17.74 -5.99 -21.42
CA ARG A 41 -17.16 -5.57 -22.70
C ARG A 41 -16.88 -6.79 -23.59
N SER A 42 -16.72 -6.54 -24.89
CA SER A 42 -16.41 -7.57 -25.88
C SER A 42 -15.13 -8.35 -25.61
N THR A 43 -14.13 -7.73 -24.97
CA THR A 43 -12.93 -8.40 -24.47
C THR A 43 -12.44 -7.75 -23.19
N LEU A 44 -11.95 -8.59 -22.28
CA LEU A 44 -11.21 -8.23 -21.06
C LEU A 44 -9.79 -8.84 -21.08
N ASP A 45 -9.30 -9.27 -22.26
CA ASP A 45 -7.99 -9.90 -22.37
C ASP A 45 -6.88 -8.85 -22.15
N VAL A 46 -5.99 -9.14 -21.20
CA VAL A 46 -4.82 -8.31 -20.87
C VAL A 46 -3.79 -8.24 -22.01
N ASN A 47 -3.92 -9.10 -23.03
CA ASN A 47 -3.02 -9.16 -24.18
C ASN A 47 -3.59 -8.45 -25.41
N GLU A 48 -4.79 -7.86 -25.32
CA GLU A 48 -5.44 -7.17 -26.43
C GLU A 48 -5.54 -5.66 -26.18
N VAL A 49 -5.36 -4.88 -27.25
CA VAL A 49 -5.48 -3.40 -27.21
C VAL A 49 -6.89 -3.00 -26.76
N ASP A 50 -7.91 -3.68 -27.27
CA ASP A 50 -9.33 -3.44 -26.91
C ASP A 50 -9.64 -3.76 -25.44
N GLY A 51 -8.78 -4.52 -24.75
CA GLY A 51 -8.85 -4.72 -23.31
C GLY A 51 -8.65 -3.42 -22.54
N TYR A 52 -7.91 -2.47 -23.09
CA TYR A 52 -7.50 -1.24 -22.42
C TYR A 52 -8.14 0.04 -22.96
N PHE A 53 -8.53 0.09 -24.24
CA PHE A 53 -8.95 1.33 -24.87
C PHE A 53 -10.28 1.20 -25.63
N SER A 54 -11.07 2.28 -25.53
CA SER A 54 -12.18 2.57 -26.46
C SER A 54 -12.07 4.01 -26.93
N ILE A 55 -12.11 4.22 -28.25
CA ILE A 55 -12.12 5.56 -28.86
C ILE A 55 -13.56 5.90 -29.23
N HIS A 56 -14.09 6.99 -28.69
CA HIS A 56 -15.46 7.45 -28.91
C HIS A 56 -15.55 8.35 -30.15
N ALA A 57 -16.78 8.48 -30.68
CA ALA A 57 -17.05 9.31 -31.86
C ALA A 57 -16.71 10.79 -31.67
N ASP A 58 -16.69 11.29 -30.43
CA ASP A 58 -16.31 12.66 -30.07
C ASP A 58 -14.79 12.83 -29.83
N GLY A 59 -14.00 11.80 -30.09
CA GLY A 59 -12.55 11.78 -29.93
C GLY A 59 -12.07 11.59 -28.49
N ARG A 60 -12.95 11.40 -27.51
CA ARG A 60 -12.56 10.98 -26.16
C ARG A 60 -12.12 9.53 -26.15
N ILE A 61 -11.26 9.18 -25.20
CA ILE A 61 -10.79 7.81 -25.00
C ILE A 61 -11.19 7.36 -23.59
N THR A 62 -11.83 6.19 -23.51
CA THR A 62 -11.94 5.49 -22.22
C THR A 62 -10.78 4.53 -22.09
N LEU A 63 -10.01 4.69 -20.99
CA LEU A 63 -8.93 3.81 -20.58
C LEU A 63 -9.44 2.88 -19.47
N TYR A 64 -9.30 1.58 -19.65
CA TYR A 64 -9.74 0.57 -18.71
C TYR A 64 -8.52 -0.03 -18.00
N CYS A 65 -8.49 0.11 -16.68
CA CYS A 65 -7.36 -0.31 -15.84
C CYS A 65 -7.81 -1.30 -14.79
N GLY A 66 -7.20 -2.48 -14.75
CA GLY A 66 -7.42 -3.46 -13.69
C GLY A 66 -6.72 -3.14 -12.37
N LYS A 67 -5.77 -2.17 -12.37
CA LYS A 67 -5.22 -1.59 -11.14
C LYS A 67 -6.15 -0.48 -10.64
N VAL A 68 -6.17 -0.29 -9.31
CA VAL A 68 -7.03 0.72 -8.65
C VAL A 68 -6.20 1.82 -7.99
N ASP A 69 -6.79 3.01 -7.88
CA ASP A 69 -6.19 4.14 -7.17
C ASP A 69 -6.55 4.09 -5.68
N LEU A 70 -5.60 3.67 -4.85
CA LEU A 70 -5.72 3.62 -3.39
C LEU A 70 -5.28 4.93 -2.71
N GLY A 71 -5.19 6.02 -3.47
CA GLY A 71 -4.65 7.31 -3.06
C GLY A 71 -3.26 7.62 -3.61
N GLN A 72 -2.62 6.68 -4.33
CA GLN A 72 -1.27 6.84 -4.85
C GLN A 72 -1.18 7.61 -6.17
N GLY A 73 -2.31 7.98 -6.80
CA GLY A 73 -2.34 8.88 -7.96
C GLY A 73 -2.18 8.20 -9.31
N ILE A 74 -2.49 6.91 -9.45
CA ILE A 74 -2.43 6.24 -10.77
C ILE A 74 -3.53 6.73 -11.73
N ARG A 75 -4.61 7.35 -11.22
CA ARG A 75 -5.66 7.98 -12.06
C ARG A 75 -5.18 9.17 -12.88
N ILE A 76 -3.99 9.70 -12.58
CA ILE A 76 -3.33 10.67 -13.45
C ILE A 76 -2.09 10.07 -14.13
N ALA A 77 -1.25 9.34 -13.40
CA ALA A 77 0.01 8.84 -13.94
C ALA A 77 -0.18 7.82 -15.08
N ILE A 78 -1.16 6.91 -14.98
CA ILE A 78 -1.42 5.95 -16.08
C ILE A 78 -2.00 6.64 -17.31
N PRO A 79 -2.99 7.54 -17.23
CA PRO A 79 -3.39 8.40 -18.34
C PRO A 79 -2.26 9.20 -18.97
N GLN A 80 -1.29 9.73 -18.18
CA GLN A 80 -0.10 10.39 -18.75
C GLN A 80 0.71 9.44 -19.64
N MET A 81 0.95 8.20 -19.20
CA MET A 81 1.65 7.20 -20.00
C MET A 81 0.92 6.87 -21.31
N ALA A 82 -0.41 6.70 -21.23
CA ALA A 82 -1.26 6.42 -22.39
C ALA A 82 -1.32 7.61 -23.37
N ALA A 83 -1.51 8.83 -22.84
CA ALA A 83 -1.57 10.06 -23.62
C ALA A 83 -0.26 10.34 -24.36
N GLU A 84 0.88 10.12 -23.69
CA GLU A 84 2.20 10.23 -24.31
C GLU A 84 2.32 9.34 -25.53
N GLU A 85 2.02 8.04 -25.36
CA GLU A 85 2.18 7.09 -26.45
C GLU A 85 1.16 7.29 -27.58
N LEU A 86 -0.11 7.57 -27.25
CA LEU A 86 -1.15 7.84 -28.25
C LEU A 86 -0.99 9.19 -28.97
N GLY A 87 -0.29 10.16 -28.35
CA GLY A 87 -0.21 11.51 -28.87
C GLY A 87 -1.54 12.26 -28.76
N ILE A 88 -2.20 12.18 -27.63
CA ILE A 88 -3.48 12.84 -27.35
C ILE A 88 -3.40 13.62 -26.03
N ASP A 89 -4.25 14.63 -25.86
CA ASP A 89 -4.33 15.37 -24.59
C ASP A 89 -4.83 14.44 -23.47
N VAL A 90 -4.14 14.46 -22.32
CA VAL A 90 -4.53 13.72 -21.10
C VAL A 90 -5.97 14.02 -20.69
N ALA A 91 -6.43 15.25 -20.85
CA ALA A 91 -7.79 15.67 -20.54
C ALA A 91 -8.88 14.94 -21.36
N LYS A 92 -8.51 14.37 -22.51
CA LYS A 92 -9.42 13.55 -23.34
C LYS A 92 -9.49 12.08 -22.92
N ILE A 93 -8.68 11.65 -21.94
CA ILE A 93 -8.65 10.29 -21.44
C ILE A 93 -9.43 10.18 -20.14
N GLN A 94 -10.50 9.41 -20.15
CA GLN A 94 -11.26 9.04 -18.95
C GLN A 94 -10.85 7.63 -18.52
N MET A 95 -10.34 7.48 -17.30
CA MET A 95 -9.95 6.17 -16.76
C MET A 95 -11.09 5.55 -15.94
N ILE A 96 -11.36 4.27 -16.19
CA ILE A 96 -12.18 3.39 -15.37
C ILE A 96 -11.24 2.39 -14.72
N ASP A 97 -11.28 2.28 -13.40
CA ASP A 97 -10.40 1.41 -12.64
C ASP A 97 -11.16 0.38 -11.80
N GLY A 98 -10.68 -0.87 -11.81
CA GLY A 98 -11.10 -1.93 -10.90
C GLY A 98 -12.55 -2.40 -11.00
N ASP A 99 -13.22 -2.21 -12.12
CA ASP A 99 -14.54 -2.80 -12.39
C ASP A 99 -14.37 -4.13 -13.14
N THR A 100 -14.71 -5.24 -12.51
CA THR A 100 -14.47 -6.58 -13.07
C THR A 100 -15.30 -6.94 -14.30
N ALA A 101 -16.31 -6.15 -14.63
CA ALA A 101 -17.09 -6.28 -15.88
C ALA A 101 -16.52 -5.43 -17.03
N LEU A 102 -15.67 -4.43 -16.71
CA LEU A 102 -15.19 -3.46 -17.69
C LEU A 102 -13.66 -3.47 -17.86
N THR A 103 -12.91 -3.88 -16.85
CA THR A 103 -11.44 -3.79 -16.85
C THR A 103 -10.78 -5.16 -16.96
N PRO A 104 -9.62 -5.28 -17.62
CA PRO A 104 -8.87 -6.54 -17.66
C PRO A 104 -8.27 -6.87 -16.28
N ASP A 105 -8.03 -8.16 -16.01
CA ASP A 105 -7.35 -8.59 -14.78
C ASP A 105 -5.84 -8.36 -14.86
N GLN A 106 -5.37 -7.21 -14.39
CA GLN A 106 -3.94 -6.89 -14.26
C GLN A 106 -3.34 -7.36 -12.92
N GLY A 107 -4.07 -8.20 -12.16
CA GLY A 107 -3.70 -8.64 -10.81
C GLY A 107 -3.85 -7.52 -9.76
N PRO A 108 -3.52 -7.80 -8.48
CA PRO A 108 -3.72 -6.86 -7.39
C PRO A 108 -2.85 -5.61 -7.50
N THR A 109 -3.35 -4.48 -6.99
CA THR A 109 -2.57 -3.25 -6.78
C THR A 109 -1.78 -3.39 -5.50
N ALA A 110 -0.60 -4.00 -5.58
CA ALA A 110 0.25 -4.33 -4.45
C ALA A 110 1.73 -4.34 -4.88
N GLY A 111 2.64 -4.28 -3.90
CA GLY A 111 4.07 -4.40 -4.12
C GLY A 111 4.67 -3.31 -5.01
N SER A 112 4.07 -2.11 -5.00
CA SER A 112 4.45 -0.95 -5.82
C SER A 112 4.29 -1.17 -7.33
N SER A 113 3.45 -2.13 -7.76
CA SER A 113 3.35 -2.58 -9.16
C SER A 113 2.37 -1.77 -10.03
N GLY A 114 1.73 -0.72 -9.50
CA GLY A 114 0.76 0.08 -10.25
C GLY A 114 1.34 0.63 -11.56
N ILE A 115 2.44 1.37 -11.48
CA ILE A 115 3.14 1.93 -12.64
C ILE A 115 4.04 0.91 -13.32
N MET A 116 4.96 0.28 -12.58
CA MET A 116 6.02 -0.57 -13.15
C MET A 116 5.50 -1.82 -13.88
N ARG A 117 4.26 -2.26 -13.60
CA ARG A 117 3.60 -3.37 -14.31
C ARG A 117 2.33 -2.91 -15.00
N GLY A 118 1.33 -2.45 -14.24
CA GLY A 118 0.05 -2.04 -14.81
C GLY A 118 0.16 -0.90 -15.81
N GLY A 119 0.88 0.16 -15.45
CA GLY A 119 1.14 1.29 -16.35
C GLY A 119 1.96 0.90 -17.58
N VAL A 120 3.01 0.08 -17.41
CA VAL A 120 3.84 -0.41 -18.53
C VAL A 120 3.03 -1.24 -19.52
N GLN A 121 2.12 -2.12 -19.07
CA GLN A 121 1.22 -2.86 -19.95
C GLN A 121 0.35 -1.92 -20.79
N ILE A 122 -0.27 -0.93 -20.13
CA ILE A 122 -1.11 0.08 -20.80
C ILE A 122 -0.29 0.93 -21.78
N ARG A 123 0.91 1.32 -21.41
CA ARG A 123 1.84 2.05 -22.27
C ARG A 123 2.15 1.27 -23.55
N GLN A 124 2.40 -0.04 -23.42
CA GLN A 124 2.69 -0.91 -24.56
C GLN A 124 1.45 -1.09 -25.46
N ALA A 125 0.26 -1.21 -24.84
CA ALA A 125 -1.01 -1.25 -25.58
C ALA A 125 -1.25 0.06 -26.35
N ALA A 126 -0.96 1.21 -25.74
CA ALA A 126 -1.08 2.53 -26.37
C ALA A 126 -0.12 2.70 -27.56
N ALA A 127 1.12 2.25 -27.43
CA ALA A 127 2.09 2.27 -28.52
C ALA A 127 1.66 1.38 -29.69
N THR A 128 1.10 0.18 -29.39
CA THR A 128 0.55 -0.72 -30.41
C THR A 128 -0.66 -0.07 -31.11
N ALA A 129 -1.57 0.53 -30.37
CA ALA A 129 -2.72 1.25 -30.92
C ALA A 129 -2.28 2.41 -31.84
N ARG A 130 -1.30 3.22 -31.40
CA ARG A 130 -0.74 4.30 -32.21
C ARG A 130 -0.22 3.80 -33.53
N GLN A 131 0.59 2.74 -33.55
CA GLN A 131 1.16 2.19 -34.77
C GLN A 131 0.06 1.68 -35.72
N ALA A 132 -0.97 1.04 -35.18
CA ALA A 132 -2.11 0.59 -35.97
C ALA A 132 -2.88 1.77 -36.60
N LEU A 133 -3.14 2.84 -35.83
CA LEU A 133 -3.79 4.06 -36.36
C LEU A 133 -2.95 4.71 -37.47
N ILE A 134 -1.62 4.77 -37.30
CA ILE A 134 -0.72 5.32 -38.30
C ILE A 134 -0.76 4.45 -39.58
N ALA A 135 -0.78 3.12 -39.46
CA ALA A 135 -0.84 2.21 -40.61
C ALA A 135 -2.16 2.37 -41.39
N VAL A 136 -3.29 2.50 -40.69
CA VAL A 136 -4.60 2.76 -41.32
C VAL A 136 -4.58 4.13 -42.04
N ALA A 137 -4.07 5.17 -41.41
CA ALA A 137 -3.98 6.50 -42.00
C ALA A 137 -3.06 6.52 -43.21
N ALA A 138 -1.90 5.84 -43.17
CA ALA A 138 -0.97 5.74 -44.29
C ALA A 138 -1.64 5.11 -45.54
N THR A 139 -2.44 4.08 -45.33
CA THR A 139 -3.23 3.46 -46.42
C THR A 139 -4.30 4.42 -46.95
N GLN A 140 -5.05 5.12 -46.10
CA GLN A 140 -6.11 6.05 -46.50
C GLN A 140 -5.55 7.28 -47.22
N MET A 141 -4.39 7.78 -46.78
CA MET A 141 -3.74 8.95 -47.34
C MET A 141 -2.83 8.61 -48.51
N ASN A 142 -2.57 7.33 -48.78
CA ASN A 142 -1.64 6.82 -49.78
C ASN A 142 -0.22 7.44 -49.64
N VAL A 143 0.33 7.42 -48.41
CA VAL A 143 1.68 7.93 -48.10
C VAL A 143 2.47 6.89 -47.27
N PRO A 144 3.82 6.98 -47.27
CA PRO A 144 4.63 6.12 -46.43
C PRO A 144 4.32 6.24 -44.94
N ILE A 145 4.33 5.13 -44.21
CA ILE A 145 4.08 5.08 -42.76
C ILE A 145 5.01 6.04 -42.00
N ASP A 146 6.30 6.05 -42.35
CA ASP A 146 7.34 6.87 -41.68
C ASP A 146 7.17 8.37 -41.89
N SER A 147 6.30 8.79 -42.80
CA SER A 147 5.96 10.21 -43.02
C SER A 147 4.89 10.73 -42.10
N LEU A 148 4.28 9.86 -41.30
CA LEU A 148 3.14 10.17 -40.39
C LEU A 148 3.52 10.05 -38.92
N ASP A 149 2.87 10.85 -38.08
CA ASP A 149 2.84 10.66 -36.62
C ASP A 149 1.46 10.96 -36.05
N ALA A 150 1.18 10.38 -34.88
CA ALA A 150 -0.01 10.61 -34.10
C ALA A 150 0.21 11.83 -33.17
N ILE A 151 -0.52 12.90 -33.37
CA ILE A 151 -0.37 14.18 -32.66
C ILE A 151 -1.77 14.78 -32.39
N ASP A 152 -2.03 15.14 -31.14
CA ASP A 152 -3.26 15.81 -30.65
C ASP A 152 -4.56 15.06 -30.98
N GLY A 153 -4.51 13.72 -31.11
CA GLY A 153 -5.67 12.88 -31.41
C GLY A 153 -5.94 12.68 -32.90
N GLU A 154 -4.98 13.04 -33.75
CA GLU A 154 -5.00 12.85 -35.19
C GLU A 154 -3.73 12.13 -35.66
N VAL A 155 -3.82 11.39 -36.74
CA VAL A 155 -2.64 10.97 -37.50
C VAL A 155 -2.45 11.95 -38.65
N ARG A 156 -1.28 12.58 -38.70
CA ARG A 156 -0.95 13.63 -39.69
C ARG A 156 0.48 13.52 -40.21
N PRO A 157 0.76 14.08 -41.38
CA PRO A 157 2.13 14.16 -41.88
C PRO A 157 3.05 14.92 -40.92
N ILE A 158 4.27 14.43 -40.73
CA ILE A 158 5.32 15.06 -39.89
C ILE A 158 5.66 16.45 -40.42
N VAL A 159 5.68 16.60 -41.74
CA VAL A 159 5.97 17.85 -42.43
C VAL A 159 4.69 18.42 -43.06
N GLY A 160 3.94 19.20 -42.27
CA GLY A 160 2.74 19.91 -42.72
C GLY A 160 1.67 19.05 -43.39
N GLY A 161 0.43 19.44 -43.34
CA GLY A 161 -0.67 18.72 -43.97
C GLY A 161 -1.88 18.47 -43.06
N LYS A 162 -3.00 18.05 -43.66
CA LYS A 162 -4.24 17.76 -42.94
C LYS A 162 -4.16 16.34 -42.32
N GLY A 163 -4.50 16.23 -41.05
CA GLY A 163 -4.59 14.96 -40.34
C GLY A 163 -5.95 14.28 -40.50
N ILE A 164 -6.00 13.01 -40.06
CA ILE A 164 -7.22 12.23 -39.90
C ILE A 164 -7.38 11.94 -38.40
N ALA A 165 -8.48 12.37 -37.81
CA ALA A 165 -8.78 12.15 -36.40
C ALA A 165 -8.95 10.64 -36.09
N PHE A 166 -8.55 10.19 -34.90
CA PHE A 166 -8.59 8.79 -34.51
C PHE A 166 -9.98 8.16 -34.66
N GLN A 167 -11.04 8.89 -34.27
CA GLN A 167 -12.41 8.39 -34.41
C GLN A 167 -12.81 8.16 -35.87
N ASN A 168 -12.21 8.88 -36.83
CA ASN A 168 -12.46 8.71 -38.27
C ASN A 168 -11.63 7.56 -38.87
N LEU A 169 -10.52 7.18 -38.23
CA LEU A 169 -9.68 6.06 -38.65
C LEU A 169 -10.25 4.72 -38.22
N ILE A 170 -10.77 4.64 -36.97
CA ILE A 170 -11.25 3.38 -36.42
C ILE A 170 -12.78 3.29 -36.48
N GLY A 171 -13.49 4.42 -36.49
CA GLY A 171 -14.92 4.46 -36.49
C GLY A 171 -15.50 3.69 -35.34
N ASN A 172 -16.58 3.33 -35.03
CA ASN A 172 -17.07 2.53 -33.89
C ASN A 172 -16.62 1.05 -33.94
N GLN A 173 -15.47 0.77 -34.58
CA GLN A 173 -14.89 -0.56 -34.70
C GLN A 173 -13.91 -0.84 -33.55
N GLN A 174 -13.63 -2.12 -33.35
CA GLN A 174 -12.60 -2.59 -32.42
C GLN A 174 -11.25 -2.69 -33.15
N PHE A 175 -10.16 -2.50 -32.42
CA PHE A 175 -8.81 -2.73 -32.96
C PHE A 175 -8.61 -4.19 -33.35
N LYS A 176 -9.12 -5.14 -32.56
CA LYS A 176 -8.92 -6.60 -32.71
C LYS A 176 -7.44 -6.97 -32.83
N LEU A 177 -6.61 -6.33 -32.04
CA LEU A 177 -5.17 -6.46 -32.08
C LEU A 177 -4.63 -6.98 -30.75
N LYS A 178 -3.70 -7.93 -30.85
CA LYS A 178 -2.84 -8.29 -29.71
C LYS A 178 -1.79 -7.21 -29.50
N ILE A 179 -1.42 -7.00 -28.24
CA ILE A 179 -0.37 -6.06 -27.87
C ILE A 179 0.97 -6.57 -28.41
N ASP A 180 1.64 -5.75 -29.20
CA ASP A 180 3.00 -6.01 -29.64
C ASP A 180 4.00 -5.53 -28.57
N SER A 181 4.66 -6.47 -27.90
CA SER A 181 5.69 -6.17 -26.90
C SER A 181 6.92 -5.43 -27.45
N LYS A 182 7.07 -5.40 -28.78
CA LYS A 182 8.15 -4.70 -29.50
C LYS A 182 7.70 -3.37 -30.11
N ALA A 183 6.42 -2.99 -29.93
CA ALA A 183 5.93 -1.70 -30.46
C ALA A 183 6.79 -0.57 -29.90
N LYS A 184 7.33 0.27 -30.82
CA LYS A 184 8.28 1.33 -30.49
C LYS A 184 7.62 2.39 -29.61
N LEU A 185 8.16 2.59 -28.43
CA LEU A 185 7.75 3.66 -27.53
C LEU A 185 8.26 5.02 -28.00
N ARG A 186 7.60 6.10 -27.55
CA ARG A 186 8.09 7.45 -27.83
C ARG A 186 9.44 7.70 -27.15
N ASN A 187 10.25 8.54 -27.84
CA ASN A 187 11.54 8.92 -27.30
C ASN A 187 11.37 9.82 -26.05
N PRO A 188 12.04 9.52 -24.93
CA PRO A 188 11.97 10.33 -23.72
C PRO A 188 12.28 11.82 -23.92
N ASN A 189 13.17 12.16 -24.85
CA ASN A 189 13.49 13.56 -25.18
C ASN A 189 12.31 14.35 -25.78
N THR A 190 11.25 13.66 -26.20
CA THR A 190 10.06 14.28 -26.83
C THR A 190 8.82 14.25 -25.94
N TYR A 191 8.95 13.84 -24.68
CA TYR A 191 7.82 13.70 -23.77
C TYR A 191 7.13 15.04 -23.48
N ARG A 192 5.81 15.03 -23.63
CA ARG A 192 4.93 16.17 -23.38
C ARG A 192 4.23 16.06 -22.03
N TYR A 193 3.90 14.86 -21.62
CA TYR A 193 3.09 14.56 -20.43
C TYR A 193 3.87 13.79 -19.37
N VAL A 194 4.62 12.77 -19.76
CA VAL A 194 5.46 11.98 -18.83
C VAL A 194 6.57 12.88 -18.28
N GLY A 195 6.82 12.82 -16.98
CA GLY A 195 7.78 13.68 -16.28
C GLY A 195 7.21 15.05 -15.89
N LYS A 196 5.92 15.31 -16.10
CA LYS A 196 5.27 16.57 -15.73
C LYS A 196 4.39 16.41 -14.50
N GLY A 197 4.39 17.41 -13.61
CA GLY A 197 3.52 17.50 -12.44
C GLY A 197 2.09 17.88 -12.85
N LEU A 198 1.34 16.93 -13.40
CA LEU A 198 -0.07 17.16 -13.73
C LEU A 198 -0.94 16.93 -12.49
N PRO A 199 -1.94 17.81 -12.26
CA PRO A 199 -2.80 17.72 -11.08
C PRO A 199 -3.69 16.47 -11.12
N ARG A 200 -3.94 15.89 -9.97
CA ARG A 200 -4.84 14.76 -9.81
C ARG A 200 -6.29 15.18 -10.06
N PRO A 201 -7.05 14.47 -10.93
CA PRO A 201 -8.42 14.81 -11.28
C PRO A 201 -9.43 14.61 -10.13
N ASP A 202 -9.11 13.77 -9.14
CA ASP A 202 -9.96 13.43 -8.01
C ASP A 202 -9.83 14.38 -6.81
N VAL A 203 -8.73 15.16 -6.70
CA VAL A 203 -8.47 16.03 -5.56
C VAL A 203 -9.49 17.18 -5.43
N PRO A 204 -9.92 17.88 -6.48
CA PRO A 204 -10.93 18.95 -6.35
C PRO A 204 -12.22 18.45 -5.70
N ALA A 205 -12.74 17.30 -6.13
CA ALA A 205 -13.95 16.71 -5.53
C ALA A 205 -13.73 16.30 -4.06
N LYS A 206 -12.54 15.81 -3.71
CA LYS A 206 -12.19 15.41 -2.32
C LYS A 206 -12.14 16.63 -1.39
N VAL A 207 -11.53 17.74 -1.80
CA VAL A 207 -11.43 18.94 -0.95
C VAL A 207 -12.73 19.74 -0.86
N THR A 208 -13.62 19.61 -1.85
CA THR A 208 -14.96 20.23 -1.81
C THR A 208 -16.02 19.37 -1.17
N GLY A 209 -15.68 18.12 -0.76
CA GLY A 209 -16.63 17.18 -0.16
C GLY A 209 -17.67 16.61 -1.12
N THR A 210 -17.42 16.67 -2.42
CA THR A 210 -18.32 16.10 -3.44
C THR A 210 -17.88 14.73 -3.95
N HIS A 211 -16.70 14.26 -3.53
CA HIS A 211 -16.22 12.93 -3.84
C HIS A 211 -17.00 11.87 -3.06
N VAL A 212 -17.38 10.79 -3.72
CA VAL A 212 -18.10 9.69 -3.10
C VAL A 212 -17.10 8.59 -2.71
N TYR A 213 -16.83 8.47 -1.42
CA TYR A 213 -16.10 7.34 -0.88
C TYR A 213 -17.00 6.13 -0.67
N MET A 214 -16.40 4.97 -0.41
CA MET A 214 -17.15 3.73 -0.10
C MET A 214 -18.14 3.93 1.06
N GLN A 215 -17.77 4.74 2.05
CA GLN A 215 -18.62 5.04 3.20
C GLN A 215 -19.83 5.93 2.85
N ASP A 216 -19.75 6.71 1.76
CA ASP A 216 -20.80 7.63 1.33
C ASP A 216 -21.75 6.99 0.29
N PHE A 217 -21.34 5.87 -0.29
CA PHE A 217 -22.08 5.21 -1.36
C PHE A 217 -23.38 4.57 -0.85
N SER A 218 -24.48 4.76 -1.58
CA SER A 218 -25.79 4.22 -1.21
C SER A 218 -26.55 3.72 -2.43
N LEU A 219 -27.45 2.77 -2.20
CA LEU A 219 -28.38 2.21 -3.19
C LEU A 219 -29.83 2.39 -2.72
N PRO A 220 -30.80 2.50 -3.64
CA PRO A 220 -32.20 2.50 -3.28
C PRO A 220 -32.59 1.23 -2.49
N GLY A 221 -33.26 1.40 -1.36
CA GLY A 221 -33.71 0.28 -0.52
C GLY A 221 -32.59 -0.47 0.21
N MET A 222 -31.37 0.04 0.20
CA MET A 222 -30.24 -0.52 0.93
C MET A 222 -30.47 -0.49 2.44
N LEU A 223 -30.04 -1.54 3.11
CA LEU A 223 -29.99 -1.60 4.58
C LEU A 223 -28.59 -1.35 5.09
N HIS A 224 -28.50 -0.86 6.32
CA HIS A 224 -27.26 -0.65 7.06
C HIS A 224 -27.06 -1.80 8.02
N ALA A 225 -25.87 -2.38 8.03
CA ALA A 225 -25.52 -3.50 8.89
C ALA A 225 -24.30 -3.22 9.77
N ARG A 226 -24.35 -3.77 10.99
CA ARG A 226 -23.22 -3.85 11.93
C ARG A 226 -23.00 -5.31 12.29
N VAL A 227 -21.79 -5.80 12.11
CA VAL A 227 -21.41 -7.17 12.52
C VAL A 227 -21.06 -7.18 14.00
N ILE A 228 -21.61 -8.14 14.72
CA ILE A 228 -21.38 -8.31 16.16
C ILE A 228 -20.29 -9.37 16.32
N ARG A 229 -19.15 -8.97 16.83
CA ARG A 229 -18.01 -9.86 17.04
C ARG A 229 -17.78 -10.12 18.53
N PRO A 230 -17.23 -11.31 18.88
CA PRO A 230 -16.93 -11.63 20.27
C PRO A 230 -15.80 -10.75 20.83
N GLN A 231 -15.70 -10.70 22.17
CA GLN A 231 -14.56 -10.03 22.81
C GLN A 231 -13.26 -10.81 22.65
N SER A 232 -13.33 -12.16 22.69
CA SER A 232 -12.13 -13.01 22.55
C SER A 232 -12.08 -13.74 21.22
N VAL A 233 -10.88 -13.86 20.68
CA VAL A 233 -10.63 -14.56 19.40
C VAL A 233 -10.96 -16.06 19.53
N GLY A 234 -11.80 -16.56 18.62
CA GLY A 234 -12.22 -17.95 18.59
C GLY A 234 -13.47 -18.28 19.44
N SER A 235 -14.07 -17.29 20.09
CA SER A 235 -15.30 -17.48 20.88
C SER A 235 -16.50 -17.85 20.01
N ARG A 236 -17.43 -18.61 20.60
CA ARG A 236 -18.68 -19.04 19.99
C ARG A 236 -19.87 -18.44 20.70
N ILE A 237 -20.99 -18.28 19.99
CA ILE A 237 -22.24 -17.78 20.56
C ILE A 237 -22.84 -18.84 21.45
N ILE A 238 -23.07 -18.50 22.74
CA ILE A 238 -23.82 -19.32 23.69
C ILE A 238 -25.31 -18.96 23.59
N SER A 239 -25.66 -17.67 23.68
CA SER A 239 -27.04 -17.18 23.58
C SER A 239 -27.09 -15.76 23.04
N VAL A 240 -28.23 -15.42 22.43
CA VAL A 240 -28.56 -14.07 21.92
C VAL A 240 -29.92 -13.67 22.51
N ASP A 241 -29.94 -12.55 23.26
CA ASP A 241 -31.19 -11.97 23.74
C ASP A 241 -31.77 -11.00 22.70
N GLU A 242 -32.58 -11.53 21.78
CA GLU A 242 -33.23 -10.76 20.73
C GLU A 242 -34.18 -9.67 21.28
N SER A 243 -34.67 -9.84 22.50
CA SER A 243 -35.58 -8.89 23.12
C SER A 243 -34.90 -7.56 23.45
N SER A 244 -33.57 -7.57 23.59
CA SER A 244 -32.75 -6.41 23.94
C SER A 244 -32.80 -5.29 22.90
N ILE A 245 -33.12 -5.60 21.61
CA ILE A 245 -33.22 -4.64 20.53
C ILE A 245 -34.64 -4.37 20.03
N LYS A 246 -35.66 -5.01 20.59
CA LYS A 246 -37.08 -4.89 20.11
C LYS A 246 -37.61 -3.45 20.03
N ARG A 247 -37.06 -2.52 20.82
CA ARG A 247 -37.46 -1.12 20.86
C ARG A 247 -36.66 -0.20 19.96
N ILE A 248 -35.73 -0.75 19.16
CA ILE A 248 -34.82 0.03 18.31
C ILE A 248 -35.32 -0.05 16.88
N GLY A 249 -36.15 0.92 16.46
CA GLY A 249 -36.66 1.03 15.11
C GLY A 249 -37.15 -0.30 14.53
N LYS A 250 -36.82 -0.57 13.27
CA LYS A 250 -37.08 -1.85 12.59
C LYS A 250 -35.80 -2.72 12.50
N ALA A 251 -34.94 -2.65 13.53
CA ALA A 251 -33.71 -3.44 13.56
C ALA A 251 -34.02 -4.94 13.59
N ARG A 252 -33.27 -5.70 12.79
CA ARG A 252 -33.38 -7.16 12.70
C ARG A 252 -32.04 -7.81 12.92
N ILE A 253 -32.04 -9.02 13.45
CA ILE A 253 -30.87 -9.86 13.63
C ILE A 253 -30.68 -10.76 12.40
N VAL A 254 -29.45 -10.86 11.95
CA VAL A 254 -29.00 -11.86 10.98
C VAL A 254 -28.01 -12.76 11.68
N ARG A 255 -28.32 -14.06 11.74
CA ARG A 255 -27.46 -15.07 12.35
C ARG A 255 -27.24 -16.24 11.39
N ILE A 256 -25.99 -16.63 11.20
CA ILE A 256 -25.58 -17.81 10.43
C ILE A 256 -24.49 -18.48 11.27
N GLU A 257 -24.83 -19.58 11.95
CA GLU A 257 -23.95 -20.21 12.94
C GLU A 257 -23.44 -19.18 13.99
N ASP A 258 -22.14 -18.95 14.07
CA ASP A 258 -21.51 -17.94 14.95
C ASP A 258 -21.35 -16.55 14.28
N PHE A 259 -21.74 -16.40 13.00
CA PHE A 259 -21.82 -15.10 12.36
C PHE A 259 -23.10 -14.38 12.82
N LEU A 260 -22.92 -13.18 13.38
CA LEU A 260 -24.01 -12.38 13.93
C LEU A 260 -23.93 -10.93 13.44
N ALA A 261 -25.04 -10.40 12.98
CA ALA A 261 -25.15 -9.00 12.58
C ALA A 261 -26.52 -8.43 12.96
N VAL A 262 -26.60 -7.11 13.04
CA VAL A 262 -27.87 -6.37 13.08
C VAL A 262 -28.00 -5.53 11.81
N VAL A 263 -29.23 -5.41 11.30
CA VAL A 263 -29.52 -4.62 10.11
C VAL A 263 -30.72 -3.71 10.37
N ALA A 264 -30.70 -2.50 9.80
CA ALA A 264 -31.82 -1.55 9.86
C ALA A 264 -31.87 -0.71 8.59
N GLU A 265 -33.02 -0.05 8.34
CA GLU A 265 -33.17 0.93 7.25
C GLU A 265 -32.39 2.20 7.53
N ASP A 266 -32.31 2.59 8.79
CA ASP A 266 -31.53 3.74 9.28
C ASP A 266 -30.20 3.30 9.87
N GLU A 267 -29.12 4.01 9.53
CA GLU A 267 -27.76 3.65 9.97
C GLU A 267 -27.58 3.81 11.50
N TRP A 268 -28.23 4.84 12.08
CA TRP A 268 -28.14 5.08 13.51
C TRP A 268 -28.89 3.99 14.29
N ASP A 269 -30.02 3.50 13.76
CA ASP A 269 -30.72 2.36 14.34
C ASP A 269 -29.90 1.08 14.30
N ALA A 270 -29.18 0.81 13.20
CA ALA A 270 -28.25 -0.31 13.13
C ALA A 270 -27.12 -0.15 14.18
N GLN A 271 -26.58 1.06 14.34
CA GLN A 271 -25.54 1.34 15.33
C GLN A 271 -26.07 1.18 16.78
N ARG A 272 -27.25 1.71 17.08
CA ARG A 272 -27.88 1.54 18.42
C ARG A 272 -28.17 0.06 18.72
N ALA A 273 -28.67 -0.67 17.73
CA ALA A 273 -28.95 -2.09 17.88
C ALA A 273 -27.69 -2.91 18.12
N SER A 274 -26.58 -2.57 17.45
CA SER A 274 -25.30 -3.27 17.65
C SER A 274 -24.76 -3.12 19.08
N VAL A 275 -24.96 -1.96 19.69
CA VAL A 275 -24.54 -1.69 21.08
C VAL A 275 -25.49 -2.31 22.09
N ALA A 276 -26.79 -2.33 21.78
CA ALA A 276 -27.82 -2.81 22.70
C ALA A 276 -28.00 -4.34 22.69
N LEU A 277 -27.61 -5.02 21.63
CA LEU A 277 -27.79 -6.46 21.51
C LEU A 277 -26.95 -7.20 22.55
N LYS A 278 -27.66 -7.95 23.42
CA LYS A 278 -27.01 -8.76 24.44
C LYS A 278 -26.68 -10.13 23.89
N VAL A 279 -25.41 -10.44 23.85
CA VAL A 279 -24.87 -11.72 23.37
C VAL A 279 -23.98 -12.32 24.44
N GLN A 280 -24.20 -13.59 24.75
CA GLN A 280 -23.32 -14.36 25.61
C GLN A 280 -22.37 -15.18 24.72
N TRP A 281 -21.09 -14.96 24.90
CA TRP A 281 -20.03 -15.66 24.17
C TRP A 281 -19.26 -16.60 25.07
N SER A 282 -18.68 -17.66 24.52
CA SER A 282 -17.64 -18.43 25.21
C SER A 282 -16.40 -17.55 25.43
N LEU A 283 -15.67 -17.82 26.51
CA LEU A 283 -14.41 -17.13 26.79
C LEU A 283 -13.24 -18.00 26.36
N GLU A 284 -12.49 -17.50 25.39
CA GLU A 284 -11.31 -18.19 24.90
C GLU A 284 -10.03 -17.45 25.28
N LYS A 285 -8.96 -18.19 25.56
CA LYS A 285 -7.63 -17.62 25.89
C LYS A 285 -6.58 -18.21 24.96
N ASN A 286 -6.81 -18.04 23.66
CA ASN A 286 -6.06 -18.70 22.60
C ASN A 286 -4.88 -17.85 22.08
N LEU A 287 -4.72 -16.63 22.57
CA LEU A 287 -3.65 -15.74 22.17
C LEU A 287 -2.42 -15.87 23.06
N LEU A 288 -1.26 -15.62 22.47
CA LEU A 288 0.03 -15.65 23.17
C LEU A 288 0.19 -14.54 24.20
N GLY A 289 -0.42 -13.36 23.95
CA GLY A 289 -0.14 -12.10 24.64
C GLY A 289 1.10 -11.41 24.06
N HIS A 290 1.04 -10.09 23.89
CA HIS A 290 2.10 -9.34 23.20
C HIS A 290 3.48 -9.46 23.86
N ALA A 291 3.54 -9.55 25.19
CA ALA A 291 4.81 -9.71 25.92
C ALA A 291 5.55 -11.00 25.59
N GLY A 292 4.83 -12.06 25.21
CA GLY A 292 5.40 -13.36 24.84
C GLY A 292 5.89 -13.46 23.39
N VAL A 293 5.61 -12.47 22.53
CA VAL A 293 5.85 -12.57 21.08
C VAL A 293 7.33 -12.72 20.74
N LYS A 294 8.20 -11.93 21.34
CA LYS A 294 9.65 -11.97 21.09
C LYS A 294 10.25 -13.34 21.44
N ASP A 295 9.86 -13.89 22.56
CA ASP A 295 10.29 -15.20 23.00
C ASP A 295 9.76 -16.32 22.11
N TRP A 296 8.49 -16.24 21.72
CA TRP A 296 7.88 -17.18 20.79
C TRP A 296 8.58 -17.17 19.42
N LEU A 297 8.87 -15.97 18.87
CA LEU A 297 9.62 -15.87 17.62
C LEU A 297 10.95 -16.60 17.68
N ARG A 298 11.68 -16.50 18.80
CA ARG A 298 12.99 -17.15 18.97
C ARG A 298 12.91 -18.64 19.17
N LYS A 299 11.90 -19.13 19.88
CA LYS A 299 11.82 -20.53 20.33
C LYS A 299 11.15 -21.46 19.32
N GLY A 300 10.38 -20.96 18.40
CA GLY A 300 9.57 -21.78 17.49
C GLY A 300 8.28 -22.33 18.15
N PRO A 301 7.70 -23.38 17.61
CA PRO A 301 8.26 -24.28 16.59
C PRO A 301 8.31 -23.66 15.20
N PHE A 302 9.37 -24.02 14.44
CA PHE A 302 9.52 -23.62 13.05
C PHE A 302 8.98 -24.72 12.13
N GLU A 303 8.22 -24.32 11.10
CA GLU A 303 7.79 -25.24 10.05
C GLU A 303 8.93 -25.55 9.07
N SER A 304 9.77 -24.55 8.80
CA SER A 304 10.91 -24.68 7.91
C SER A 304 12.00 -23.66 8.19
N THR A 305 13.23 -23.99 7.83
CA THR A 305 14.35 -23.09 7.73
C THR A 305 14.77 -22.98 6.26
N GLN A 306 14.86 -21.76 5.74
CA GLN A 306 15.24 -21.49 4.36
C GLN A 306 16.55 -20.72 4.31
N THR A 307 17.54 -21.22 3.58
CA THR A 307 18.71 -20.42 3.19
C THR A 307 18.32 -19.55 2.01
N ILE A 308 18.43 -18.23 2.20
CA ILE A 308 18.06 -17.21 1.20
C ILE A 308 19.27 -16.82 0.37
N MET A 309 20.43 -16.68 1.01
CA MET A 309 21.69 -16.33 0.38
C MET A 309 22.84 -17.03 1.10
N LYS A 310 23.80 -17.55 0.32
CA LYS A 310 25.06 -18.05 0.85
C LYS A 310 26.18 -17.77 -0.14
N LYS A 311 27.27 -17.15 0.34
CA LYS A 311 28.48 -16.85 -0.43
C LYS A 311 29.68 -16.99 0.49
N GLY A 312 30.73 -17.67 0.03
CA GLY A 312 31.91 -17.93 0.85
C GLY A 312 31.63 -18.78 2.09
N ASP A 313 32.50 -18.67 3.09
CA ASP A 313 32.37 -19.33 4.39
C ASP A 313 32.33 -18.29 5.52
N VAL A 314 31.15 -18.13 6.13
CA VAL A 314 30.93 -17.14 7.18
C VAL A 314 31.74 -17.44 8.43
N GLN A 315 31.93 -18.71 8.79
CA GLN A 315 32.72 -19.06 9.98
C GLN A 315 34.20 -18.72 9.77
N GLN A 316 34.72 -19.01 8.59
CA GLN A 316 36.06 -18.60 8.20
C GLN A 316 36.20 -17.08 8.23
N GLY A 317 35.27 -16.36 7.62
CA GLY A 317 35.29 -14.89 7.58
C GLY A 317 35.24 -14.26 8.98
N LEU A 318 34.39 -14.80 9.89
CA LEU A 318 34.30 -14.36 11.27
C LEU A 318 35.59 -14.67 12.06
N SER A 319 36.24 -15.84 11.82
CA SER A 319 37.50 -16.17 12.49
C SER A 319 38.65 -15.27 12.07
N GLN A 320 38.64 -14.75 10.85
CA GLN A 320 39.63 -13.85 10.25
C GLN A 320 39.32 -12.37 10.52
N SER A 321 38.16 -12.04 11.08
CA SER A 321 37.81 -10.66 11.41
C SER A 321 38.66 -10.13 12.56
N THR A 322 39.15 -8.90 12.46
CA THR A 322 39.87 -8.21 13.52
C THR A 322 38.99 -7.88 14.71
N GLN A 323 37.74 -7.51 14.41
CA GLN A 323 36.68 -7.27 15.39
C GLN A 323 35.37 -7.83 14.89
N LYS A 324 34.54 -8.29 15.81
CA LYS A 324 33.21 -8.86 15.51
C LYS A 324 32.18 -8.46 16.54
N ILE A 325 30.93 -8.40 16.11
CA ILE A 325 29.76 -8.05 16.93
C ILE A 325 28.56 -8.88 16.53
N GLN A 326 27.64 -9.08 17.49
CA GLN A 326 26.36 -9.71 17.30
C GLN A 326 25.27 -8.83 17.87
N ALA A 327 24.13 -8.73 17.19
CA ALA A 327 22.98 -7.94 17.63
C ALA A 327 21.66 -8.61 17.22
N SER A 328 20.61 -8.34 18.01
CA SER A 328 19.23 -8.79 17.74
C SER A 328 18.30 -7.59 17.58
N TYR A 329 17.50 -7.57 16.53
CA TYR A 329 16.56 -6.51 16.20
C TYR A 329 15.14 -7.04 16.24
N TYR A 330 14.23 -6.28 16.84
CA TYR A 330 12.84 -6.65 16.97
C TYR A 330 11.92 -5.59 16.35
N TRP A 331 11.00 -6.06 15.50
CA TRP A 331 9.91 -5.28 14.92
C TRP A 331 8.57 -5.85 15.42
N PRO A 332 7.66 -5.02 15.99
CA PRO A 332 6.44 -5.50 16.63
C PRO A 332 5.32 -5.82 15.63
N VAL A 333 4.22 -6.37 16.13
CA VAL A 333 2.96 -6.46 15.41
C VAL A 333 2.41 -5.06 15.18
N GLN A 334 1.99 -4.75 13.95
CA GLN A 334 1.44 -3.43 13.61
C GLN A 334 0.12 -3.53 12.84
N SER A 335 -0.76 -2.53 13.02
CA SER A 335 -1.99 -2.37 12.26
C SER A 335 -1.75 -1.54 10.99
N HIS A 336 -2.63 -1.66 9.99
CA HIS A 336 -2.60 -0.81 8.80
C HIS A 336 -2.96 0.63 9.12
N ALA A 337 -3.82 0.82 10.13
CA ALA A 337 -4.21 2.14 10.65
C ALA A 337 -4.81 3.07 9.57
N SER A 338 -5.63 2.50 8.67
CA SER A 338 -6.38 3.29 7.70
C SER A 338 -7.32 4.28 8.41
N MET A 339 -7.41 5.54 7.91
CA MET A 339 -8.22 6.59 8.55
C MET A 339 -9.72 6.25 8.55
N GLY A 340 -10.27 5.76 7.43
CA GLY A 340 -11.62 5.22 7.36
C GLY A 340 -11.62 3.72 7.66
N PRO A 341 -12.54 3.26 8.53
CA PRO A 341 -12.73 1.83 8.78
C PRO A 341 -13.22 1.09 7.53
N SER A 342 -13.05 -0.23 7.51
CA SER A 342 -13.51 -1.12 6.44
C SER A 342 -15.00 -0.94 6.16
N CYS A 343 -15.35 -0.81 4.87
CA CYS A 343 -16.71 -0.63 4.40
C CYS A 343 -16.90 -1.33 3.05
N ALA A 344 -18.07 -1.91 2.83
CA ALA A 344 -18.49 -2.46 1.55
C ALA A 344 -20.01 -2.43 1.41
N VAL A 345 -20.48 -2.40 0.18
CA VAL A 345 -21.89 -2.60 -0.17
C VAL A 345 -22.00 -3.85 -1.03
N ALA A 346 -22.97 -4.70 -0.76
CA ALA A 346 -23.26 -5.89 -1.56
C ALA A 346 -24.74 -5.97 -1.89
N ASP A 347 -25.03 -6.36 -3.12
CA ASP A 347 -26.37 -6.72 -3.59
C ASP A 347 -26.36 -8.16 -4.13
N LEU A 348 -26.95 -9.07 -3.36
CA LEU A 348 -27.20 -10.46 -3.67
C LEU A 348 -28.70 -10.76 -3.52
N SER A 349 -29.56 -9.78 -3.78
CA SER A 349 -31.00 -9.87 -3.51
C SER A 349 -31.73 -10.95 -4.31
N ASP A 350 -31.26 -11.30 -5.50
CA ASP A 350 -31.81 -12.40 -6.31
C ASP A 350 -31.22 -13.78 -6.00
N GLY A 351 -30.16 -13.83 -5.17
CA GLY A 351 -29.46 -15.06 -4.78
C GLY A 351 -28.66 -15.77 -5.89
N GLN A 352 -28.76 -15.30 -7.13
CA GLN A 352 -28.11 -15.90 -8.31
C GLN A 352 -26.97 -15.06 -8.88
N GLN A 353 -26.97 -13.78 -8.58
CA GLN A 353 -25.98 -12.80 -9.00
C GLN A 353 -25.47 -12.03 -7.80
N ALA A 354 -24.28 -11.45 -7.93
CA ALA A 354 -23.69 -10.61 -6.92
C ALA A 354 -23.08 -9.37 -7.55
N VAL A 355 -23.45 -8.19 -7.05
CA VAL A 355 -22.73 -6.95 -7.31
C VAL A 355 -22.19 -6.45 -5.99
N VAL A 356 -20.88 -6.22 -5.92
CA VAL A 356 -20.22 -5.77 -4.69
C VAL A 356 -19.39 -4.54 -4.99
N TRP A 357 -19.64 -3.47 -4.25
CA TRP A 357 -18.80 -2.26 -4.23
C TRP A 357 -17.83 -2.36 -3.07
N SER A 358 -16.56 -2.16 -3.35
CA SER A 358 -15.50 -2.38 -2.36
C SER A 358 -14.29 -1.51 -2.64
N ALA A 359 -13.60 -1.08 -1.59
CA ALA A 359 -12.30 -0.44 -1.70
C ALA A 359 -11.16 -1.45 -1.91
N SER A 360 -11.46 -2.62 -2.48
CA SER A 360 -10.50 -3.71 -2.67
C SER A 360 -9.34 -3.33 -3.59
N GLN A 361 -8.12 -3.59 -3.15
CA GLN A 361 -6.94 -3.48 -4.01
C GLN A 361 -6.80 -4.64 -5.02
N ALA A 362 -7.75 -5.60 -5.02
CA ALA A 362 -7.68 -6.82 -5.82
C ALA A 362 -9.07 -7.28 -6.28
N THR A 363 -9.82 -6.42 -6.97
CA THR A 363 -11.23 -6.61 -7.33
C THR A 363 -11.50 -7.91 -8.09
N HIS A 364 -10.68 -8.25 -9.08
CA HIS A 364 -10.82 -9.51 -9.82
C HIS A 364 -10.61 -10.75 -8.94
N ARG A 365 -9.69 -10.68 -7.99
CA ARG A 365 -9.48 -11.75 -7.01
C ARG A 365 -10.65 -11.84 -6.04
N LEU A 366 -11.14 -10.70 -5.54
CA LEU A 366 -12.31 -10.63 -4.67
C LEU A 366 -13.55 -11.22 -5.36
N ARG A 367 -13.74 -10.96 -6.67
CA ARG A 367 -14.77 -11.60 -7.47
C ARG A 367 -14.74 -13.12 -7.35
N GLY A 368 -13.55 -13.72 -7.55
CA GLY A 368 -13.40 -15.18 -7.44
C GLY A 368 -13.62 -15.73 -6.03
N ILE A 369 -13.31 -14.95 -4.99
CA ILE A 369 -13.57 -15.31 -3.59
C ILE A 369 -15.07 -15.30 -3.31
N ILE A 370 -15.78 -14.22 -3.68
CA ILE A 370 -17.23 -14.10 -3.51
C ILE A 370 -17.93 -15.23 -4.26
N ALA A 371 -17.59 -15.44 -5.54
CA ALA A 371 -18.16 -16.51 -6.36
C ALA A 371 -18.10 -17.87 -5.64
N ARG A 372 -16.90 -18.24 -5.18
CA ARG A 372 -16.68 -19.52 -4.52
C ARG A 372 -17.40 -19.61 -3.17
N LEU A 373 -17.29 -18.61 -2.30
CA LEU A 373 -17.83 -18.68 -0.95
C LEU A 373 -19.35 -18.51 -0.91
N MET A 374 -19.91 -17.78 -1.87
CA MET A 374 -21.38 -17.64 -2.00
C MET A 374 -22.03 -18.71 -2.87
N GLY A 375 -21.24 -19.56 -3.54
CA GLY A 375 -21.76 -20.60 -4.44
C GLY A 375 -22.40 -20.03 -5.70
N ILE A 376 -21.88 -18.92 -6.23
CA ILE A 376 -22.36 -18.24 -7.43
C ILE A 376 -21.32 -18.40 -8.54
N PRO A 377 -21.72 -18.65 -9.81
CA PRO A 377 -20.77 -18.69 -10.94
C PRO A 377 -19.97 -17.39 -11.05
N ASN A 378 -18.68 -17.49 -11.39
CA ASN A 378 -17.78 -16.34 -11.41
C ASN A 378 -18.20 -15.22 -12.38
N ASP A 379 -18.83 -15.58 -13.50
CA ASP A 379 -19.38 -14.66 -14.49
C ASP A 379 -20.67 -13.95 -14.02
N LYS A 380 -21.29 -14.41 -12.94
CA LYS A 380 -22.43 -13.81 -12.27
C LYS A 380 -22.05 -12.91 -11.10
N VAL A 381 -20.76 -12.70 -10.87
CA VAL A 381 -20.25 -11.80 -9.83
C VAL A 381 -19.54 -10.61 -10.47
N ARG A 382 -19.94 -9.41 -10.10
CA ARG A 382 -19.28 -8.15 -10.46
C ARG A 382 -18.78 -7.46 -9.20
N VAL A 383 -17.51 -7.06 -9.19
CA VAL A 383 -16.93 -6.21 -8.15
C VAL A 383 -16.56 -4.87 -8.77
N ILE A 384 -17.01 -3.80 -8.15
CA ILE A 384 -16.79 -2.41 -8.58
C ILE A 384 -15.96 -1.71 -7.51
N TYR A 385 -14.81 -1.18 -7.92
CA TYR A 385 -13.95 -0.42 -7.03
C TYR A 385 -14.55 0.95 -6.68
N LEU A 386 -14.53 1.29 -5.41
CA LEU A 386 -14.76 2.64 -4.89
C LEU A 386 -13.65 3.01 -3.90
N ASP A 387 -13.31 4.30 -3.85
CA ASP A 387 -12.26 4.79 -2.97
C ASP A 387 -12.57 4.53 -1.49
N GLY A 388 -11.62 3.92 -0.78
CA GLY A 388 -11.59 3.88 0.69
C GLY A 388 -10.74 5.02 1.24
N ALA A 389 -10.85 5.27 2.55
CA ALA A 389 -10.07 6.29 3.23
C ALA A 389 -8.73 5.74 3.76
N GLY A 390 -7.94 5.14 2.91
CA GLY A 390 -6.66 4.52 3.19
C GLY A 390 -6.68 3.00 2.96
N CYS A 391 -5.50 2.42 2.76
CA CYS A 391 -5.36 0.98 2.50
C CYS A 391 -4.12 0.40 3.19
N TYR A 392 -2.92 0.77 2.74
CA TYR A 392 -1.61 0.34 3.25
C TYR A 392 -1.39 -1.17 3.24
N GLY A 393 -2.15 -1.91 2.42
CA GLY A 393 -2.12 -3.37 2.29
C GLY A 393 -3.35 -4.09 2.87
N MET A 394 -4.20 -3.41 3.63
CA MET A 394 -5.36 -4.00 4.30
C MET A 394 -6.42 -4.48 3.30
N ASN A 395 -6.76 -3.67 2.31
CA ASN A 395 -7.85 -3.92 1.36
C ASN A 395 -7.54 -5.08 0.37
N GLY A 396 -6.57 -5.88 0.70
CA GLY A 396 -6.34 -7.18 0.10
C GLY A 396 -7.05 -8.33 0.83
N HIS A 397 -7.71 -8.08 1.95
CA HIS A 397 -8.37 -9.08 2.80
C HIS A 397 -9.87 -8.85 2.99
N ASP A 398 -10.44 -7.88 2.41
CA ASP A 398 -11.85 -7.52 2.15
C ASP A 398 -12.92 -8.21 3.02
N ASP A 399 -12.70 -8.31 4.34
CA ASP A 399 -13.64 -8.93 5.29
C ASP A 399 -15.02 -8.27 5.22
N ALA A 400 -15.10 -6.91 5.18
CA ALA A 400 -16.37 -6.20 5.09
C ALA A 400 -17.17 -6.55 3.83
N SER A 401 -16.51 -6.86 2.71
CA SER A 401 -17.16 -7.27 1.47
C SER A 401 -17.86 -8.62 1.62
N LEU A 402 -17.22 -9.57 2.31
CA LEU A 402 -17.81 -10.88 2.57
C LEU A 402 -18.89 -10.81 3.67
N ASP A 403 -18.71 -9.97 4.67
CA ASP A 403 -19.75 -9.69 5.68
C ASP A 403 -21.02 -9.15 4.99
N ALA A 404 -20.85 -8.15 4.10
CA ALA A 404 -21.96 -7.56 3.34
C ALA A 404 -22.64 -8.59 2.41
N ALA A 405 -21.87 -9.42 1.71
CA ALA A 405 -22.38 -10.45 0.84
C ALA A 405 -23.19 -11.52 1.60
N LEU A 406 -22.71 -11.98 2.75
CA LEU A 406 -23.42 -12.93 3.62
C LEU A 406 -24.75 -12.37 4.08
N ILE A 407 -24.76 -11.14 4.57
CA ILE A 407 -25.97 -10.48 5.07
C ILE A 407 -26.94 -10.23 3.93
N SER A 408 -26.48 -9.68 2.80
CA SER A 408 -27.32 -9.39 1.63
C SER A 408 -28.01 -10.65 1.11
N LYS A 409 -27.28 -11.76 0.99
CA LYS A 409 -27.82 -13.06 0.58
C LYS A 409 -28.87 -13.57 1.57
N ALA A 410 -28.63 -13.40 2.87
CA ALA A 410 -29.54 -13.88 3.93
C ALA A 410 -30.87 -13.11 3.98
N ILE A 411 -30.87 -11.82 3.65
CA ILE A 411 -32.08 -10.96 3.80
C ILE A 411 -32.72 -10.58 2.45
N GLY A 412 -32.11 -10.91 1.31
CA GLY A 412 -32.62 -10.60 -0.01
C GLY A 412 -32.72 -9.10 -0.32
N LYS A 413 -31.79 -8.28 0.15
CA LYS A 413 -31.72 -6.83 -0.08
C LYS A 413 -30.27 -6.36 -0.20
N PRO A 414 -30.01 -5.20 -0.87
CA PRO A 414 -28.70 -4.55 -0.81
C PRO A 414 -28.36 -4.18 0.62
N VAL A 415 -27.07 -4.34 1.01
CA VAL A 415 -26.59 -4.09 2.37
C VAL A 415 -25.27 -3.36 2.34
N ARG A 416 -25.15 -2.30 3.15
CA ARG A 416 -23.88 -1.68 3.52
C ARG A 416 -23.40 -2.23 4.86
N VAL A 417 -22.22 -2.81 4.90
CA VAL A 417 -21.49 -3.10 6.13
C VAL A 417 -20.40 -2.05 6.31
N GLN A 418 -20.38 -1.41 7.47
CA GLN A 418 -19.31 -0.51 7.86
C GLN A 418 -18.83 -0.88 9.24
N TRP A 419 -17.52 -1.10 9.38
CA TRP A 419 -16.88 -1.36 10.66
C TRP A 419 -16.76 -0.07 11.48
N THR A 420 -16.70 -0.21 12.79
CA THR A 420 -16.27 0.88 13.68
C THR A 420 -14.75 0.96 13.73
N ARG A 421 -14.20 2.05 14.28
CA ARG A 421 -12.76 2.14 14.56
C ARG A 421 -12.29 1.02 15.50
N GLN A 422 -13.12 0.64 16.46
CA GLN A 422 -12.82 -0.45 17.37
C GLN A 422 -12.77 -1.79 16.64
N ASP A 423 -13.73 -2.08 15.77
CA ASP A 423 -13.75 -3.30 14.95
C ASP A 423 -12.49 -3.37 14.07
N GLU A 424 -12.14 -2.26 13.41
CA GLU A 424 -10.96 -2.16 12.58
C GLU A 424 -9.69 -2.50 13.35
N ASN A 425 -9.47 -1.81 14.48
CA ASN A 425 -8.25 -1.98 15.25
C ASN A 425 -8.13 -3.37 15.89
N ILE A 426 -9.24 -4.00 16.24
CA ILE A 426 -9.25 -5.33 16.86
C ILE A 426 -9.13 -6.43 15.80
N TRP A 427 -9.91 -6.33 14.72
CA TRP A 427 -10.19 -7.46 13.83
C TRP A 427 -9.49 -7.38 12.46
N ASP A 428 -8.95 -6.22 12.02
CA ASP A 428 -8.16 -6.17 10.80
C ASP A 428 -6.96 -7.13 10.89
N PRO A 429 -6.53 -7.73 9.79
CA PRO A 429 -5.32 -8.55 9.80
C PRO A 429 -4.10 -7.65 10.03
N LYS A 430 -3.08 -8.14 10.72
CA LYS A 430 -1.94 -7.36 11.23
C LYS A 430 -0.67 -7.59 10.43
N GLY A 431 0.18 -6.56 10.34
CA GLY A 431 1.57 -6.73 9.94
C GLY A 431 2.30 -7.63 10.94
N PRO A 432 2.93 -8.73 10.48
CA PRO A 432 3.53 -9.69 11.39
C PRO A 432 4.77 -9.13 12.08
N PRO A 433 5.08 -9.58 13.31
CA PRO A 433 6.30 -9.22 14.00
C PRO A 433 7.50 -9.95 13.37
N GLN A 434 8.69 -9.40 13.54
CA GLN A 434 9.95 -10.04 13.12
C GLN A 434 11.02 -9.90 14.19
N LEU A 435 11.80 -10.96 14.36
CA LEU A 435 13.03 -10.94 15.14
C LEU A 435 14.18 -11.32 14.20
N ILE A 436 15.27 -10.55 14.24
CA ILE A 436 16.37 -10.68 13.30
C ILE A 436 17.67 -10.63 14.09
N ASP A 437 18.44 -11.70 14.04
CA ASP A 437 19.78 -11.78 14.59
C ASP A 437 20.80 -11.55 13.48
N ILE A 438 21.75 -10.68 13.73
CA ILE A 438 22.87 -10.46 12.81
C ILE A 438 24.18 -10.62 13.57
N GLU A 439 25.12 -11.35 12.98
CA GLU A 439 26.49 -11.47 13.41
C GLU A 439 27.41 -11.04 12.26
N GLY A 440 28.42 -10.26 12.53
CA GLY A 440 29.35 -9.80 11.50
C GLY A 440 30.66 -9.33 12.06
N GLY A 441 31.64 -9.17 11.19
CA GLY A 441 32.96 -8.72 11.54
C GLY A 441 33.57 -7.84 10.49
N VAL A 442 34.58 -7.07 10.90
CA VAL A 442 35.37 -6.19 10.06
C VAL A 442 36.81 -6.68 9.93
N SER A 443 37.39 -6.49 8.76
CA SER A 443 38.79 -6.77 8.45
C SER A 443 39.71 -5.64 8.93
N ALA A 444 41.01 -5.86 8.90
CA ALA A 444 42.01 -4.86 9.30
C ALA A 444 41.96 -3.56 8.48
N ASP A 445 41.50 -3.63 7.24
CA ASP A 445 41.29 -2.47 6.35
C ASP A 445 39.91 -1.78 6.53
N GLY A 446 39.17 -2.16 7.59
CA GLY A 446 37.90 -1.53 7.98
C GLY A 446 36.70 -1.90 7.10
N LYS A 447 36.77 -2.98 6.31
CA LYS A 447 35.67 -3.44 5.47
C LYS A 447 34.90 -4.59 6.13
N ILE A 448 33.68 -4.88 5.62
CA ILE A 448 32.91 -6.03 6.07
C ILE A 448 33.61 -7.32 5.63
N ALA A 449 34.07 -8.12 6.58
CA ALA A 449 34.75 -9.39 6.35
C ALA A 449 33.75 -10.55 6.27
N ALA A 450 32.75 -10.57 7.17
CA ALA A 450 31.72 -11.59 7.23
C ALA A 450 30.39 -11.03 7.71
N TRP A 451 29.30 -11.66 7.28
CA TRP A 451 27.94 -11.28 7.64
C TRP A 451 27.02 -12.50 7.70
N LYS A 452 26.31 -12.67 8.82
CA LYS A 452 25.31 -13.70 9.01
C LYS A 452 24.01 -13.09 9.50
N THR A 453 22.90 -13.32 8.78
CA THR A 453 21.54 -12.93 9.19
C THR A 453 20.69 -14.17 9.42
N VAL A 454 20.01 -14.21 10.56
CA VAL A 454 19.01 -15.23 10.90
C VAL A 454 17.69 -14.50 11.21
N MET A 455 16.69 -14.69 10.39
CA MET A 455 15.36 -14.10 10.58
C MET A 455 14.41 -15.13 11.20
N PHE A 456 13.60 -14.71 12.16
CA PHE A 456 12.51 -15.47 12.76
C PHE A 456 11.20 -14.76 12.41
N ILE A 457 10.42 -15.36 11.50
CA ILE A 457 9.32 -14.69 10.81
C ILE A 457 8.10 -15.60 10.76
N PRO A 458 6.90 -15.13 11.17
CA PRO A 458 5.66 -15.81 10.87
C PRO A 458 5.41 -15.78 9.37
N LYS A 459 4.80 -16.84 8.83
CA LYS A 459 4.28 -16.79 7.47
C LYS A 459 3.24 -15.68 7.38
N ALA A 460 3.33 -14.88 6.33
CA ALA A 460 2.35 -13.88 5.99
C ALA A 460 1.97 -14.03 4.53
N THR A 461 0.71 -13.79 4.20
CA THR A 461 0.27 -14.03 2.84
C THR A 461 0.79 -12.95 1.90
N ALA A 462 1.57 -13.32 0.91
CA ALA A 462 1.81 -12.47 -0.26
C ALA A 462 0.73 -12.65 -1.33
N GLN A 463 -0.04 -13.73 -1.24
CA GLN A 463 -1.07 -14.06 -2.21
C GLN A 463 -2.42 -14.23 -1.50
N LEU A 464 -3.35 -13.35 -1.83
CA LEU A 464 -4.74 -13.47 -1.43
C LEU A 464 -5.42 -14.60 -2.24
N PRO A 465 -6.27 -15.40 -1.65
CA PRO A 465 -6.99 -15.27 -0.38
C PRO A 465 -6.52 -16.34 0.63
N ASN A 466 -5.37 -16.22 1.19
CA ASN A 466 -4.77 -17.32 1.94
C ASN A 466 -4.92 -17.20 3.46
N ILE A 467 -5.56 -16.16 3.97
CA ILE A 467 -6.01 -16.11 5.38
C ILE A 467 -7.52 -16.28 5.44
N PRO A 468 -8.05 -16.89 6.51
CA PRO A 468 -9.47 -16.98 6.72
C PRO A 468 -10.11 -15.60 6.81
N LEU A 469 -11.19 -15.40 6.07
CA LEU A 469 -12.05 -14.22 6.22
C LEU A 469 -13.01 -14.45 7.37
N LEU A 470 -13.19 -13.44 8.20
CA LEU A 470 -13.88 -13.58 9.49
C LEU A 470 -15.34 -13.97 9.35
N GLY A 471 -16.09 -13.28 8.48
CA GLY A 471 -17.52 -13.57 8.26
C GLY A 471 -17.77 -15.00 7.81
N PRO A 472 -17.17 -15.45 6.69
CA PRO A 472 -17.29 -16.84 6.25
C PRO A 472 -16.82 -17.87 7.29
N GLN A 473 -15.76 -17.57 8.04
CA GLN A 473 -15.28 -18.45 9.11
C GLN A 473 -16.33 -18.62 10.21
N SER A 474 -16.90 -17.51 10.69
CA SER A 474 -17.94 -17.54 11.73
C SER A 474 -19.24 -18.17 11.23
N ALA A 475 -19.53 -18.04 9.93
CA ALA A 475 -20.69 -18.68 9.27
C ALA A 475 -20.47 -20.19 8.97
N GLY A 476 -19.39 -20.81 9.43
CA GLY A 476 -19.09 -22.23 9.20
C GLY A 476 -18.73 -22.57 7.75
N ILE A 477 -18.48 -21.58 6.88
CA ILE A 477 -18.15 -21.80 5.49
C ILE A 477 -16.69 -22.23 5.36
N LYS A 478 -16.47 -23.41 4.78
CA LYS A 478 -15.12 -23.95 4.56
C LYS A 478 -14.34 -23.06 3.59
N GLN A 479 -13.19 -22.58 4.02
CA GLN A 479 -12.29 -21.77 3.22
C GLN A 479 -11.06 -22.59 2.83
N LEU A 480 -10.52 -22.32 1.62
CA LEU A 480 -9.21 -22.83 1.24
C LEU A 480 -8.16 -22.05 2.02
N MET A 481 -7.42 -22.74 2.85
CA MET A 481 -6.39 -22.19 3.72
C MET A 481 -5.01 -22.45 3.13
N GLY A 482 -4.17 -21.44 3.12
CA GLY A 482 -2.77 -21.56 2.78
C GLY A 482 -2.06 -20.25 3.07
N ILE A 483 -1.13 -20.25 4.00
CA ILE A 483 -0.28 -19.09 4.29
C ILE A 483 1.06 -19.36 3.63
N SER A 484 1.50 -18.43 2.77
CA SER A 484 2.80 -18.49 2.11
C SER A 484 3.82 -17.61 2.84
N THR A 485 5.11 -17.89 2.62
CA THR A 485 6.21 -17.04 3.09
C THR A 485 6.17 -15.64 2.48
N GLY A 486 5.57 -15.49 1.30
CA GLY A 486 5.58 -14.25 0.56
C GLY A 486 6.99 -13.74 0.27
N LEU A 487 7.12 -12.42 0.21
CA LEU A 487 8.38 -11.74 -0.05
C LEU A 487 8.92 -10.99 1.20
N ILE A 488 8.51 -11.41 2.41
CA ILE A 488 8.83 -10.67 3.64
C ILE A 488 10.27 -10.86 4.10
N SER A 489 10.99 -11.86 3.60
CA SER A 489 12.42 -12.08 3.87
C SER A 489 13.37 -11.26 2.96
N GLN A 490 12.85 -10.55 1.95
CA GLN A 490 13.68 -9.73 1.07
C GLN A 490 14.35 -8.58 1.82
N ASN A 491 15.52 -8.15 1.33
CA ASN A 491 16.37 -7.15 1.96
C ASN A 491 16.94 -7.55 3.35
N GLY A 492 17.00 -8.85 3.65
CA GLY A 492 17.69 -9.36 4.83
C GLY A 492 19.22 -9.51 4.67
N ASN A 493 19.74 -9.26 3.47
CA ASN A 493 21.16 -9.24 3.15
C ASN A 493 21.70 -7.81 3.09
N PRO A 494 23.01 -7.59 3.41
CA PRO A 494 23.62 -6.29 3.23
C PRO A 494 23.69 -5.93 1.73
N PRO A 495 23.43 -4.67 1.36
CA PRO A 495 23.58 -4.19 -0.02
C PRO A 495 25.05 -3.88 -0.37
N TYR A 496 25.97 -4.18 0.53
CA TYR A 496 27.40 -3.88 0.42
C TYR A 496 28.20 -5.11 0.04
N SER A 497 29.35 -4.90 -0.60
CA SER A 497 30.29 -5.96 -0.94
C SER A 497 30.74 -6.71 0.31
N THR A 498 30.43 -7.99 0.37
CA THR A 498 30.73 -8.85 1.51
C THR A 498 31.25 -10.19 0.98
N PRO A 499 32.49 -10.59 1.31
CA PRO A 499 33.08 -11.82 0.78
C PRO A 499 32.41 -13.08 1.34
N HIS A 500 32.03 -13.07 2.61
CA HIS A 500 31.41 -14.18 3.31
C HIS A 500 30.05 -13.78 3.88
N VAL A 501 28.95 -14.25 3.27
CA VAL A 501 27.60 -13.89 3.68
C VAL A 501 26.70 -15.12 3.74
N GLU A 502 25.91 -15.21 4.81
CA GLU A 502 24.83 -16.20 4.96
C GLU A 502 23.57 -15.51 5.48
N VAL A 503 22.46 -15.73 4.79
CA VAL A 503 21.13 -15.21 5.16
C VAL A 503 20.15 -16.34 5.20
N SER A 504 19.46 -16.53 6.32
CA SER A 504 18.46 -17.57 6.50
C SER A 504 17.20 -17.05 7.18
N ALA A 505 16.09 -17.74 6.98
CA ALA A 505 14.82 -17.47 7.62
C ALA A 505 14.26 -18.73 8.26
N ASN A 506 13.92 -18.65 9.53
CA ASN A 506 13.14 -19.64 10.26
C ASN A 506 11.67 -19.25 10.19
N TRP A 507 10.86 -20.03 9.51
CA TRP A 507 9.46 -19.76 9.26
C TRP A 507 8.57 -20.41 10.31
N HIS A 508 7.82 -19.59 11.07
CA HIS A 508 6.74 -20.09 11.90
C HIS A 508 5.55 -20.51 11.04
N LYS A 509 4.92 -21.63 11.42
CA LYS A 509 3.68 -22.09 10.80
C LYS A 509 2.55 -21.10 11.06
N ASP A 510 2.43 -20.63 12.30
CA ASP A 510 1.36 -19.75 12.78
C ASP A 510 1.87 -18.33 13.01
N ALA A 511 0.96 -17.40 13.21
CA ALA A 511 1.24 -16.02 13.59
C ALA A 511 0.51 -15.68 14.89
N PRO A 512 1.04 -14.76 15.71
CA PRO A 512 0.40 -14.38 16.98
C PRO A 512 -1.02 -13.80 16.81
N LEU A 513 -1.25 -13.11 15.71
CA LEU A 513 -2.54 -12.61 15.26
C LEU A 513 -2.69 -12.92 13.77
N ARG A 514 -3.90 -12.82 13.24
CA ARG A 514 -4.18 -13.01 11.80
C ARG A 514 -3.26 -12.12 10.96
N PRO A 515 -2.34 -12.68 10.15
CA PRO A 515 -1.30 -11.90 9.48
C PRO A 515 -1.76 -11.28 8.18
N SER A 516 -1.11 -10.20 7.75
CA SER A 516 -1.33 -9.52 6.48
C SER A 516 -0.08 -8.80 6.00
N ASN A 517 -0.06 -8.46 4.72
CA ASN A 517 0.95 -7.60 4.13
C ASN A 517 0.66 -6.14 4.51
N ILE A 518 1.51 -5.55 5.32
CA ILE A 518 1.52 -4.12 5.59
C ILE A 518 2.53 -3.44 4.65
N ARG A 519 2.33 -2.16 4.26
CA ARG A 519 3.18 -1.39 3.33
C ARG A 519 4.68 -1.69 3.54
N ALA A 520 5.39 -2.11 2.48
CA ALA A 520 6.75 -2.65 2.47
C ALA A 520 6.93 -3.93 3.32
N PRO A 521 6.16 -5.01 3.06
CA PRO A 521 6.08 -6.20 3.91
C PRO A 521 7.44 -6.78 4.26
N GLY A 522 7.78 -6.88 5.54
CA GLY A 522 9.04 -7.40 6.08
C GLY A 522 10.26 -6.52 5.83
N LYS A 523 10.27 -5.75 4.75
CA LYS A 523 11.46 -5.01 4.31
C LYS A 523 11.82 -3.83 5.23
N ILE A 524 10.83 -3.26 5.94
CA ILE A 524 11.07 -2.25 6.98
C ILE A 524 11.91 -2.86 8.11
N ALA A 525 11.48 -4.01 8.63
CA ALA A 525 12.20 -4.72 9.71
C ALA A 525 13.58 -5.20 9.26
N ASN A 526 13.67 -5.75 8.05
CA ASN A 526 14.94 -6.24 7.52
C ASN A 526 15.93 -5.10 7.29
N CYS A 527 15.50 -3.99 6.68
CA CYS A 527 16.34 -2.81 6.50
C CYS A 527 16.72 -2.17 7.85
N PHE A 528 15.80 -2.13 8.81
CA PHE A 528 16.09 -1.69 10.17
C PHE A 528 17.27 -2.46 10.76
N ALA A 529 17.23 -3.79 10.70
CA ALA A 529 18.30 -4.63 11.22
C ALA A 529 19.61 -4.45 10.42
N VAL A 530 19.54 -4.58 9.09
CA VAL A 530 20.72 -4.53 8.21
C VAL A 530 21.44 -3.19 8.28
N GLU A 531 20.73 -2.08 8.19
CA GLU A 531 21.33 -0.75 8.14
C GLU A 531 21.74 -0.20 9.53
N SER A 532 21.05 -0.63 10.60
CA SER A 532 21.54 -0.37 11.96
C SER A 532 22.81 -1.16 12.25
N PHE A 533 22.86 -2.43 11.85
CA PHE A 533 24.05 -3.26 12.04
C PHE A 533 25.23 -2.78 11.18
N THR A 534 24.97 -2.28 9.97
CA THR A 534 26.00 -1.63 9.14
C THR A 534 26.62 -0.42 9.84
N ASP A 535 25.80 0.40 10.51
CA ASP A 535 26.30 1.53 11.31
C ASP A 535 27.07 1.05 12.55
N GLU A 536 26.66 -0.06 13.18
CA GLU A 536 27.41 -0.69 14.28
C GLU A 536 28.79 -1.20 13.82
N LEU A 537 28.88 -1.80 12.63
CA LEU A 537 30.16 -2.22 12.03
C LEU A 537 31.03 -1.02 11.66
N SER A 538 30.45 0.09 11.15
CA SER A 538 31.22 1.30 10.86
C SER A 538 31.87 1.89 12.10
N HIS A 539 31.11 1.89 13.21
CA HIS A 539 31.61 2.31 14.52
C HIS A 539 32.72 1.37 15.03
N LEU A 540 32.53 0.06 14.90
CA LEU A 540 33.50 -0.96 15.27
C LEU A 540 34.81 -0.79 14.49
N ALA A 541 34.72 -0.46 13.19
CA ALA A 541 35.85 -0.18 12.31
C ALA A 541 36.51 1.20 12.56
N GLY A 542 35.92 2.08 13.35
CA GLY A 542 36.37 3.48 13.52
C GLY A 542 36.22 4.33 12.25
N VAL A 543 35.34 3.98 11.34
CA VAL A 543 35.13 4.64 10.05
C VAL A 543 33.83 5.44 10.08
N ASP A 544 33.83 6.63 9.47
CA ASP A 544 32.60 7.43 9.29
C ASP A 544 31.48 6.61 8.62
N PRO A 545 30.24 6.68 9.11
CA PRO A 545 29.14 5.87 8.57
C PRO A 545 28.87 6.06 7.06
N LEU A 546 29.08 7.26 6.52
CA LEU A 546 28.98 7.54 5.09
C LEU A 546 30.12 6.86 4.32
N GLU A 547 31.35 7.06 4.76
CA GLU A 547 32.56 6.48 4.14
C GLU A 547 32.51 4.95 4.16
N PHE A 548 32.06 4.35 5.28
CA PHE A 548 31.92 2.91 5.43
C PHE A 548 30.97 2.32 4.39
N ARG A 549 29.82 2.98 4.13
CA ARG A 549 28.87 2.58 3.10
C ARG A 549 29.44 2.72 1.70
N LEU A 550 30.11 3.85 1.40
CA LEU A 550 30.72 4.10 0.10
C LEU A 550 31.85 3.13 -0.23
N GLN A 551 32.67 2.74 0.75
CA GLN A 551 33.75 1.74 0.58
C GLN A 551 33.21 0.36 0.19
N GLY A 552 32.02 0.00 0.68
CA GLY A 552 31.38 -1.27 0.40
C GLY A 552 30.48 -1.28 -0.85
N MET A 553 30.17 -0.12 -1.43
CA MET A 553 29.18 0.01 -2.50
C MET A 553 29.84 -0.05 -3.88
N SER A 554 29.47 -1.05 -4.68
CA SER A 554 29.92 -1.18 -6.07
C SER A 554 28.91 -0.70 -7.12
N ASP A 555 27.65 -0.56 -6.73
CA ASP A 555 26.57 -0.08 -7.61
C ASP A 555 26.62 1.45 -7.71
N ALA A 556 26.85 1.96 -8.93
CA ALA A 556 26.98 3.40 -9.18
C ALA A 556 25.72 4.20 -8.80
N ARG A 557 24.51 3.66 -9.01
CA ARG A 557 23.27 4.29 -8.58
C ARG A 557 23.16 4.32 -7.06
N GLY A 558 23.59 3.24 -6.38
CA GLY A 558 23.67 3.19 -4.92
C GLY A 558 24.63 4.22 -4.36
N VAL A 559 25.82 4.38 -4.95
CA VAL A 559 26.81 5.43 -4.60
C VAL A 559 26.19 6.82 -4.74
N GLU A 560 25.57 7.11 -5.87
CA GLU A 560 24.93 8.41 -6.12
C GLU A 560 23.85 8.73 -5.09
N ILE A 561 22.96 7.78 -4.76
CA ILE A 561 21.91 7.94 -3.75
C ILE A 561 22.49 8.27 -2.39
N ILE A 562 23.50 7.53 -1.94
CA ILE A 562 24.16 7.75 -0.64
C ILE A 562 24.79 9.14 -0.60
N GLN A 563 25.50 9.56 -1.65
CA GLN A 563 26.14 10.87 -1.74
C GLN A 563 25.12 12.01 -1.78
N ARG A 564 24.03 11.88 -2.56
CA ARG A 564 22.96 12.88 -2.62
C ARG A 564 22.23 13.02 -1.28
N THR A 565 21.95 11.91 -0.60
CA THR A 565 21.36 11.92 0.74
C THR A 565 22.25 12.67 1.73
N ALA A 566 23.55 12.37 1.71
CA ALA A 566 24.54 13.04 2.56
C ALA A 566 24.63 14.54 2.27
N LYS A 567 24.63 14.94 0.99
CA LYS A 567 24.62 16.34 0.58
C LYS A 567 23.34 17.05 1.04
N LEU A 568 22.19 16.43 0.87
CA LEU A 568 20.87 17.00 1.17
C LEU A 568 20.71 17.32 2.67
N ILE A 569 21.19 16.42 3.56
CA ILE A 569 21.16 16.65 5.02
C ILE A 569 22.31 17.56 5.49
N GLY A 570 23.34 17.80 4.65
CA GLY A 570 24.56 18.50 5.02
C GLY A 570 25.44 17.63 5.93
N TRP A 571 25.71 16.38 5.51
CA TRP A 571 26.56 15.44 6.27
C TRP A 571 27.95 16.04 6.51
N LYS A 572 28.42 15.91 7.74
CA LYS A 572 29.78 16.27 8.10
C LYS A 572 30.50 15.00 8.55
N LYS A 573 31.66 14.72 7.95
CA LYS A 573 32.48 13.59 8.32
C LYS A 573 32.79 13.64 9.82
N ARG A 574 32.61 12.51 10.47
CA ARG A 574 32.90 12.34 11.89
C ARG A 574 33.69 11.09 12.13
N ASN A 575 34.70 11.18 13.01
CA ASN A 575 35.39 10.02 13.54
C ASN A 575 34.59 9.56 14.76
N THR A 576 33.88 8.47 14.64
CA THR A 576 33.22 7.83 15.78
C THR A 576 34.26 7.07 16.62
N PRO A 577 34.08 6.93 17.93
CA PRO A 577 32.82 6.82 18.61
C PRO A 577 32.34 8.12 19.24
N VAL A 578 31.01 8.28 19.26
CA VAL A 578 30.40 9.28 20.13
C VAL A 578 30.63 8.80 21.56
N THR A 579 31.54 9.47 22.28
CA THR A 579 31.67 9.29 23.72
C THR A 579 30.39 9.76 24.38
N LYS A 580 29.93 9.09 25.45
CA LYS A 580 28.75 9.44 26.23
C LYS A 580 28.68 10.95 26.43
N ARG A 581 27.70 11.63 25.80
CA ARG A 581 27.54 13.06 25.92
C ARG A 581 26.72 13.37 27.18
N SER A 582 27.16 14.38 27.91
CA SER A 582 26.40 14.91 29.05
C SER A 582 25.39 15.94 28.60
N GLY A 583 24.20 15.93 29.21
CA GLY A 583 23.15 16.90 28.95
C GLY A 583 21.78 16.23 28.76
N THR A 584 20.73 17.05 28.78
CA THR A 584 19.34 16.58 28.71
C THR A 584 18.76 16.63 27.31
N GLN A 585 19.35 17.42 26.40
CA GLN A 585 18.89 17.59 25.00
C GLN A 585 20.08 17.32 24.08
N LEU A 586 20.21 16.11 23.62
CA LEU A 586 21.34 15.67 22.80
C LEU A 586 20.96 15.60 21.32
N LYS A 587 21.79 16.19 20.45
CA LYS A 587 21.59 16.21 19.01
C LYS A 587 22.41 15.12 18.35
N GLY A 588 21.83 14.46 17.36
CA GLY A 588 22.51 13.46 16.56
C GLY A 588 22.00 13.41 15.13
N ARG A 589 22.80 12.77 14.27
CA ARG A 589 22.49 12.56 12.86
C ARG A 589 22.76 11.13 12.47
N GLY A 590 21.84 10.50 11.74
CA GLY A 590 21.99 9.14 11.25
C GLY A 590 21.59 9.05 9.79
N MET A 591 22.05 8.00 9.12
CA MET A 591 21.68 7.68 7.75
C MET A 591 21.46 6.19 7.57
N ALA A 592 20.72 5.85 6.51
CA ALA A 592 20.49 4.49 6.03
C ALA A 592 20.24 4.49 4.52
N TYR A 593 20.49 3.36 3.88
CA TYR A 593 20.32 3.16 2.45
C TYR A 593 19.62 1.83 2.18
N MET A 594 18.85 1.74 1.08
CA MET A 594 18.29 0.48 0.61
C MET A 594 18.10 0.46 -0.90
N HIS A 595 18.50 -0.63 -1.54
CA HIS A 595 18.07 -1.02 -2.87
C HIS A 595 16.85 -1.95 -2.71
N TYR A 596 15.65 -1.41 -2.92
CA TYR A 596 14.38 -2.08 -2.61
C TYR A 596 14.22 -3.37 -3.40
N LYS A 597 13.95 -4.48 -2.69
CA LYS A 597 13.90 -5.85 -3.20
C LYS A 597 15.20 -6.33 -3.91
N GLY A 598 16.26 -5.54 -3.87
CA GLY A 598 17.54 -5.84 -4.53
C GLY A 598 17.58 -5.57 -6.04
N ASN A 599 16.49 -5.13 -6.65
CA ASN A 599 16.39 -4.89 -8.10
C ASN A 599 15.36 -3.81 -8.50
N GLU A 600 14.84 -3.07 -7.54
CA GLU A 600 13.86 -2.00 -7.80
C GLU A 600 14.43 -0.64 -7.36
N THR A 601 13.64 0.19 -6.77
CA THR A 601 13.91 1.57 -6.37
C THR A 601 15.06 1.70 -5.38
N TYR A 602 15.89 2.70 -5.57
CA TYR A 602 17.00 3.06 -4.68
C TYR A 602 16.59 4.20 -3.76
N VAL A 603 16.88 4.06 -2.47
CA VAL A 603 16.49 5.05 -1.45
C VAL A 603 17.59 5.26 -0.44
N GLY A 604 17.95 6.51 -0.21
CA GLY A 604 18.77 6.93 0.92
C GLY A 604 17.98 7.86 1.83
N VAL A 605 18.14 7.69 3.13
CA VAL A 605 17.50 8.54 4.14
C VAL A 605 18.53 8.99 5.17
N ALA A 606 18.45 10.25 5.57
CA ALA A 606 19.20 10.78 6.71
C ALA A 606 18.32 11.65 7.60
N MET A 607 18.61 11.66 8.90
CA MET A 607 17.81 12.38 9.89
C MET A 607 18.66 13.15 10.87
N ASP A 608 18.18 14.32 11.28
CA ASP A 608 18.62 15.06 12.47
C ASP A 608 17.62 14.86 13.60
N VAL A 609 18.10 14.48 14.76
CA VAL A 609 17.27 14.24 15.94
C VAL A 609 17.72 15.07 17.15
N VAL A 610 16.77 15.27 18.06
CA VAL A 610 17.04 15.71 19.44
C VAL A 610 16.48 14.64 20.38
N VAL A 611 17.32 14.12 21.24
CA VAL A 611 16.96 13.12 22.25
C VAL A 611 16.95 13.78 23.62
N ASN A 612 15.80 13.73 24.31
CA ASN A 612 15.71 14.13 25.71
C ASN A 612 16.03 12.92 26.61
N THR A 613 17.19 12.90 27.22
CA THR A 613 17.67 11.76 28.01
C THR A 613 16.91 11.54 29.32
N GLN A 614 16.25 12.59 29.86
CA GLN A 614 15.45 12.47 31.08
C GLN A 614 14.06 11.87 30.79
N THR A 615 13.41 12.34 29.74
CA THR A 615 12.07 11.89 29.39
C THR A 615 12.07 10.68 28.46
N GLY A 616 13.13 10.45 27.72
CA GLY A 616 13.23 9.43 26.68
C GLY A 616 12.56 9.83 25.35
N VAL A 617 12.10 11.07 25.23
CA VAL A 617 11.46 11.55 24.00
C VAL A 617 12.50 11.77 22.91
N ILE A 618 12.26 11.17 21.74
CA ILE A 618 13.05 11.34 20.51
C ILE A 618 12.25 12.25 19.58
N GLN A 619 12.83 13.38 19.18
CA GLN A 619 12.23 14.31 18.24
C GLN A 619 13.06 14.38 16.96
N VAL A 620 12.47 13.99 15.83
CA VAL A 620 13.07 14.21 14.52
C VAL A 620 12.86 15.67 14.12
N LYS A 621 13.95 16.35 13.76
CA LYS A 621 13.90 17.76 13.35
C LYS A 621 13.91 17.93 11.84
N ARG A 622 14.77 17.17 11.16
CA ARG A 622 14.88 17.16 9.71
C ARG A 622 14.98 15.73 9.21
N LEU A 623 14.37 15.48 8.07
CA LEU A 623 14.40 14.21 7.36
C LEU A 623 14.74 14.48 5.90
N ALA A 624 15.86 13.96 5.42
CA ALA A 624 16.29 14.04 4.03
C ALA A 624 16.14 12.69 3.34
N CYS A 625 15.60 12.66 2.12
CA CYS A 625 15.41 11.45 1.31
C CYS A 625 15.87 11.72 -0.12
N ALA A 626 16.84 10.95 -0.62
CA ALA A 626 17.12 10.81 -2.04
C ALA A 626 16.45 9.55 -2.57
N HIS A 627 15.75 9.66 -3.71
CA HIS A 627 14.90 8.60 -4.24
C HIS A 627 15.05 8.48 -5.75
N ASP A 628 15.38 7.28 -6.23
CA ASP A 628 15.53 6.94 -7.64
C ASP A 628 14.63 5.76 -8.00
N CYS A 629 13.51 6.03 -8.65
CA CYS A 629 12.58 5.02 -9.17
C CYS A 629 12.65 4.89 -10.71
N GLY A 630 13.78 5.18 -11.34
CA GLY A 630 13.91 5.18 -12.79
C GLY A 630 13.16 6.35 -13.42
N LEU A 631 12.42 6.10 -14.51
CA LEU A 631 11.58 7.11 -15.15
C LEU A 631 10.46 7.58 -14.20
N ILE A 632 10.44 8.87 -13.90
CA ILE A 632 9.38 9.50 -13.12
C ILE A 632 8.22 9.88 -14.06
N ILE A 633 7.03 9.32 -13.82
CA ILE A 633 5.85 9.60 -14.64
C ILE A 633 5.20 10.93 -14.22
N ASN A 634 4.89 11.06 -12.93
CA ASN A 634 4.34 12.29 -12.33
C ASN A 634 5.16 12.65 -11.10
N PRO A 635 5.99 13.70 -11.15
CA PRO A 635 6.86 14.06 -10.02
C PRO A 635 6.09 14.44 -8.76
N ASP A 636 4.95 15.15 -8.86
CA ASP A 636 4.14 15.54 -7.70
C ASP A 636 3.56 14.30 -7.00
N GLY A 637 3.05 13.33 -7.79
CA GLY A 637 2.57 12.05 -7.26
C GLY A 637 3.69 11.23 -6.63
N THR A 638 4.88 11.23 -7.22
CA THR A 638 6.06 10.53 -6.68
C THR A 638 6.50 11.17 -5.37
N GLN A 639 6.59 12.49 -5.30
CA GLN A 639 6.91 13.23 -4.07
C GLN A 639 5.91 12.92 -2.95
N ALA A 640 4.60 12.98 -3.23
CA ALA A 640 3.56 12.65 -2.26
C ALA A 640 3.66 11.21 -1.74
N GLN A 641 4.06 10.25 -2.61
CA GLN A 641 4.32 8.88 -2.18
C GLN A 641 5.54 8.76 -1.28
N VAL A 642 6.62 9.47 -1.59
CA VAL A 642 7.83 9.52 -0.75
C VAL A 642 7.48 10.12 0.62
N GLU A 643 6.86 11.30 0.67
CA GLU A 643 6.43 11.96 1.93
C GLU A 643 5.55 11.03 2.79
N GLY A 644 4.54 10.40 2.18
CA GLY A 644 3.67 9.47 2.87
C GLY A 644 4.40 8.24 3.41
N ASN A 645 5.41 7.71 2.71
CA ASN A 645 6.28 6.63 3.19
C ASN A 645 7.08 7.08 4.42
N LEU A 646 7.70 8.27 4.33
CA LEU A 646 8.57 8.80 5.37
C LEU A 646 7.79 9.02 6.68
N LEU A 647 6.67 9.72 6.61
CA LEU A 647 5.86 10.05 7.78
C LEU A 647 5.18 8.82 8.40
N GLN A 648 4.58 7.95 7.58
CA GLN A 648 3.95 6.75 8.09
C GLN A 648 4.95 5.82 8.78
N THR A 649 6.16 5.65 8.21
CA THR A 649 7.15 4.78 8.83
C THR A 649 7.82 5.42 10.03
N LEU A 650 7.95 6.75 10.05
CA LEU A 650 8.37 7.47 11.25
C LEU A 650 7.37 7.23 12.39
N SER A 651 6.05 7.31 12.12
CA SER A 651 4.99 6.97 13.07
C SER A 651 5.14 5.55 13.60
N ARG A 652 5.26 4.57 12.71
CA ARG A 652 5.47 3.15 13.06
C ARG A 652 6.70 2.92 13.92
N THR A 653 7.76 3.66 13.64
CA THR A 653 9.04 3.52 14.39
C THR A 653 8.97 4.13 15.78
N LEU A 654 8.24 5.24 15.95
CA LEU A 654 8.18 5.96 17.23
C LEU A 654 7.07 5.49 18.16
N HIS A 655 5.92 5.04 17.61
CA HIS A 655 4.67 4.93 18.38
C HIS A 655 3.95 3.61 18.25
N GLU A 656 3.96 2.98 17.05
CA GLU A 656 2.95 2.01 16.68
C GLU A 656 3.31 0.57 17.07
N GLU A 657 2.48 -0.01 17.92
CA GLU A 657 2.50 -1.42 18.32
C GLU A 657 1.11 -1.91 18.65
N VAL A 658 0.69 -3.04 18.11
CA VAL A 658 -0.55 -3.70 18.50
C VAL A 658 -0.31 -4.47 19.78
N LYS A 659 -1.01 -4.07 20.85
CA LYS A 659 -1.03 -4.77 22.13
C LYS A 659 -2.23 -5.70 22.22
N PHE A 660 -2.02 -6.86 22.81
CA PHE A 660 -3.03 -7.87 23.01
C PHE A 660 -2.70 -8.71 24.25
N ASP A 661 -3.73 -9.16 24.94
CA ASP A 661 -3.61 -10.12 26.03
C ASP A 661 -3.81 -11.57 25.54
N LYS A 662 -4.15 -12.48 26.43
CA LYS A 662 -4.40 -13.89 26.07
C LYS A 662 -5.75 -14.12 25.39
N SER A 663 -6.63 -13.12 25.37
CA SER A 663 -8.00 -13.25 24.86
C SER A 663 -8.27 -12.33 23.68
N GLN A 664 -7.77 -11.08 23.70
CA GLN A 664 -8.18 -10.04 22.77
C GLN A 664 -7.07 -9.04 22.43
N VAL A 665 -7.25 -8.32 21.32
CA VAL A 665 -6.46 -7.13 21.00
C VAL A 665 -6.92 -5.98 21.92
N THR A 666 -5.98 -5.36 22.62
CA THR A 666 -6.24 -4.24 23.54
C THR A 666 -5.99 -2.86 22.92
N SER A 667 -5.28 -2.81 21.78
CA SER A 667 -5.10 -1.60 20.96
C SER A 667 -6.34 -1.34 20.11
N SER A 668 -7.43 -0.83 20.70
CA SER A 668 -8.76 -0.75 20.10
C SER A 668 -9.13 0.65 19.52
N ASN A 669 -8.31 1.67 19.75
CA ASN A 669 -8.57 3.03 19.31
C ASN A 669 -7.27 3.85 19.23
N TRP A 670 -7.35 5.11 18.78
CA TRP A 670 -6.17 5.97 18.62
C TRP A 670 -5.46 6.33 19.93
N ALA A 671 -6.11 6.22 21.09
CA ALA A 671 -5.44 6.41 22.38
C ALA A 671 -4.60 5.19 22.79
N THR A 672 -5.00 3.98 22.38
CA THR A 672 -4.31 2.73 22.67
C THR A 672 -3.42 2.24 21.51
N TYR A 673 -3.56 2.86 20.35
CA TYR A 673 -2.69 2.72 19.17
C TYR A 673 -2.33 4.11 18.64
N PRO A 674 -1.42 4.83 19.34
CA PRO A 674 -1.07 6.19 18.96
C PRO A 674 -0.31 6.22 17.64
N ILE A 675 -0.56 7.27 16.85
CA ILE A 675 0.14 7.59 15.59
C ILE A 675 0.79 8.96 15.68
N LEU A 676 1.68 9.25 14.73
CA LEU A 676 2.32 10.57 14.60
C LEU A 676 1.26 11.67 14.43
N THR A 677 1.44 12.78 15.12
CA THR A 677 0.56 13.95 15.04
C THR A 677 1.26 15.13 14.35
N PHE A 678 0.49 16.10 13.85
CA PHE A 678 1.04 17.25 13.10
C PHE A 678 2.20 17.98 13.80
N PRO A 679 2.17 18.25 15.14
CA PRO A 679 3.29 18.90 15.82
C PRO A 679 4.61 18.08 15.81
N GLN A 680 4.55 16.79 15.47
CA GLN A 680 5.71 15.90 15.45
C GLN A 680 6.31 15.75 14.04
N VAL A 681 5.65 16.33 13.02
CA VAL A 681 6.14 16.27 11.63
C VAL A 681 7.43 17.06 11.51
N PRO A 682 8.54 16.45 11.02
CA PRO A 682 9.80 17.14 10.81
C PRO A 682 9.80 18.00 9.54
N GLU A 683 10.81 18.85 9.38
CA GLU A 683 11.17 19.38 8.06
C GLU A 683 11.56 18.21 7.13
N ILE A 684 10.96 18.14 5.94
CA ILE A 684 11.20 17.08 4.96
C ILE A 684 11.90 17.68 3.73
N LEU A 685 13.04 17.07 3.37
CA LEU A 685 13.84 17.41 2.21
C LEU A 685 13.85 16.19 1.27
N ILE A 686 13.43 16.36 0.01
CA ILE A 686 13.37 15.28 -0.97
C ILE A 686 14.17 15.66 -2.21
N ASP A 687 15.00 14.73 -2.68
CA ASP A 687 15.71 14.79 -3.95
C ASP A 687 15.23 13.61 -4.82
N LEU A 688 14.36 13.90 -5.80
CA LEU A 688 13.87 12.93 -6.77
C LEU A 688 14.82 12.88 -7.96
N ILE A 689 15.35 11.70 -8.25
CA ILE A 689 16.27 11.47 -9.37
C ILE A 689 15.52 10.88 -10.53
N ASP A 690 15.27 11.68 -11.57
CA ASP A 690 14.62 11.22 -12.80
C ASP A 690 15.63 10.58 -13.76
N ARG A 691 15.26 9.42 -14.29
CA ARG A 691 16.05 8.69 -15.29
C ARG A 691 15.17 8.36 -16.50
N PRO A 692 15.01 9.30 -17.44
CA PRO A 692 14.05 9.18 -18.52
C PRO A 692 14.25 7.96 -19.44
N PHE A 693 15.47 7.43 -19.52
CA PHE A 693 15.81 6.27 -20.36
C PHE A 693 15.77 4.94 -19.60
N GLU A 694 15.57 4.97 -18.28
CA GLU A 694 15.40 3.77 -17.46
C GLU A 694 13.91 3.37 -17.37
N PRO A 695 13.58 2.10 -17.16
CA PRO A 695 12.21 1.71 -16.91
C PRO A 695 11.68 2.35 -15.63
N PRO A 696 10.38 2.68 -15.56
CA PRO A 696 9.77 3.17 -14.33
C PRO A 696 9.69 2.03 -13.29
N LEU A 697 10.13 2.32 -12.08
CA LEU A 697 10.06 1.43 -10.92
C LEU A 697 8.97 1.90 -9.95
N GLY A 698 8.74 1.12 -8.89
CA GLY A 698 7.67 1.41 -7.93
C GLY A 698 8.09 2.39 -6.82
N ALA A 699 7.35 3.48 -6.64
CA ALA A 699 7.56 4.46 -5.56
C ALA A 699 6.64 4.26 -4.33
N GLY A 700 5.72 3.27 -4.37
CA GLY A 700 4.67 3.12 -3.36
C GLY A 700 5.15 2.74 -1.96
N GLU A 701 6.31 2.07 -1.82
CA GLU A 701 6.74 1.42 -0.59
C GLU A 701 8.22 1.66 -0.24
N ALA A 702 9.07 1.91 -1.22
CA ALA A 702 10.53 1.83 -1.06
C ALA A 702 11.08 2.81 -0.02
N ALA A 703 10.62 4.07 -0.02
CA ALA A 703 11.10 5.11 0.89
C ALA A 703 10.75 4.84 2.37
N ALA A 704 9.86 3.89 2.66
CA ALA A 704 9.57 3.45 4.02
C ALA A 704 10.76 2.70 4.66
N THR A 705 11.53 1.96 3.87
CA THR A 705 12.44 0.93 4.41
C THR A 705 13.62 1.48 5.23
N PRO A 706 14.32 2.58 4.88
CA PRO A 706 15.50 3.04 5.64
C PRO A 706 15.17 3.82 6.91
N ILE A 707 13.91 4.22 7.11
CA ILE A 707 13.49 5.14 8.20
C ILE A 707 13.91 4.65 9.60
N PRO A 708 13.59 3.41 10.02
CA PRO A 708 13.91 2.98 11.39
C PRO A 708 15.42 2.94 11.66
N ALA A 709 16.20 2.50 10.68
CA ALA A 709 17.64 2.45 10.81
C ALA A 709 18.27 3.85 10.86
N ALA A 710 17.86 4.77 9.98
CA ALA A 710 18.34 6.15 10.00
C ALA A 710 18.06 6.81 11.35
N LEU A 711 16.87 6.56 11.94
CA LEU A 711 16.49 7.06 13.26
C LEU A 711 17.34 6.42 14.38
N ALA A 712 17.49 5.09 14.38
CA ALA A 712 18.32 4.38 15.36
C ALA A 712 19.76 4.88 15.35
N ASN A 713 20.34 5.07 14.16
CA ASN A 713 21.68 5.56 13.96
C ASN A 713 21.84 7.03 14.41
N ALA A 714 20.79 7.86 14.21
CA ALA A 714 20.77 9.24 14.71
C ALA A 714 20.69 9.31 16.24
N VAL A 715 19.92 8.42 16.87
CA VAL A 715 19.87 8.31 18.34
C VAL A 715 21.21 7.87 18.90
N PHE A 716 21.85 6.90 18.26
CA PHE A 716 23.20 6.48 18.66
C PHE A 716 24.21 7.63 18.58
N ASP A 717 24.22 8.38 17.48
CA ASP A 717 25.08 9.56 17.34
C ASP A 717 24.79 10.63 18.40
N ALA A 718 23.52 10.79 18.79
CA ALA A 718 23.14 11.76 19.82
C ALA A 718 23.69 11.37 21.21
N CYS A 719 23.55 10.11 21.62
CA CYS A 719 23.70 9.73 23.02
C CYS A 719 24.38 8.36 23.26
N GLY A 720 24.78 7.62 22.23
CA GLY A 720 25.42 6.32 22.36
C GLY A 720 24.49 5.14 22.57
N VAL A 721 23.15 5.34 22.55
CA VAL A 721 22.16 4.26 22.72
C VAL A 721 21.88 3.58 21.39
N ARG A 722 22.03 2.27 21.33
CA ARG A 722 21.60 1.45 20.19
C ARG A 722 20.15 1.01 20.36
N MET A 723 19.22 1.70 19.66
CA MET A 723 17.82 1.31 19.61
C MET A 723 17.67 0.08 18.70
N ARG A 724 17.42 -1.10 19.29
CA ARG A 724 17.28 -2.37 18.56
C ARG A 724 15.86 -2.98 18.66
N THR A 725 14.97 -2.33 19.39
CA THR A 725 13.59 -2.77 19.61
C THR A 725 12.63 -1.64 19.26
N ALA A 726 11.84 -1.80 18.20
CA ALA A 726 10.76 -0.87 17.86
C ALA A 726 9.47 -1.23 18.66
N PRO A 727 8.58 -0.24 18.90
CA PRO A 727 8.72 1.17 18.62
C PRO A 727 9.67 1.87 19.61
N PHE A 728 10.31 2.96 19.17
CA PHE A 728 11.26 3.74 19.96
C PHE A 728 10.55 4.69 20.93
N THR A 729 9.68 4.12 21.76
CA THR A 729 8.94 4.87 22.76
C THR A 729 9.87 5.40 23.86
N PRO A 730 9.43 6.43 24.62
CA PRO A 730 10.19 6.89 25.79
C PRO A 730 10.50 5.78 26.80
N ALA A 731 9.60 4.83 26.98
CA ALA A 731 9.83 3.68 27.86
C ALA A 731 10.93 2.75 27.33
N GLN A 732 10.88 2.41 26.02
CA GLN A 732 11.89 1.59 25.38
C GLN A 732 13.27 2.27 25.39
N PHE A 733 13.33 3.59 25.12
CA PHE A 733 14.57 4.35 25.20
C PHE A 733 15.20 4.26 26.59
N LYS A 734 14.40 4.38 27.66
CA LYS A 734 14.90 4.28 29.06
C LYS A 734 15.47 2.90 29.37
N ILE A 735 14.85 1.84 28.86
CA ILE A 735 15.39 0.47 28.97
C ILE A 735 16.76 0.41 28.30
N ASP A 736 16.85 0.83 27.04
CA ASP A 736 18.08 0.77 26.26
C ASP A 736 19.16 1.71 26.82
N TRP A 737 18.78 2.89 27.38
CA TRP A 737 19.68 3.82 28.07
C TRP A 737 20.30 3.21 29.33
N SER A 738 19.56 2.37 30.06
CA SER A 738 20.06 1.73 31.29
C SER A 738 21.13 0.67 31.03
N THR A 739 21.31 0.25 29.79
CA THR A 739 22.27 -0.79 29.39
C THR A 739 23.65 -0.23 29.01
N ILE A 740 23.80 1.11 28.92
CA ILE A 740 25.07 1.78 28.66
C ILE A 740 25.65 2.25 30.00
#